data_04716a4b26580e98de96930bd3a36392
#
_entry.id   04716a4b26580e98de96930bd3a36392
#
_cell.length_a   1.000
_cell.length_b   1.000
_cell.length_c   1.000
_cell.angle_alpha   90.00
_cell.angle_beta   90.00
_cell.angle_gamma   90.00
#
_symmetry.space_group_name_H-M   'P 1'
#
loop_
_entity.id
_entity.type
_entity.pdbx_description
1 polymer ?
#
loop_
_entity_poly.entity_id
_entity_poly.type
_entity_poly.pdbx_seq_one_letter_code
_entity_poly.pdbx_strand_id
1 'polypeptide(L)'
;LFVVAQADQDKRSDTSAYCLAAYSDAVLASMEFRGLTAKDDEIWGLAAGGKIYVFNQEGVLHEITEQEESGEEWNTIQTCQDYVYVGSSGREVRAYRTATSKRTLAAGVEGINNFMQDAEGRLWVCADNGYGYFDKQSNFVRINDSQIDTYISDMIQDYEGNYWIASSRLGLLLLTKSKFSDYNMASGMAESMVNAVYEYRGKKYIATDDGLYIYNAKEEQEVNDLTELLKNVSVRHITADDSGTLWISTNRKYGVVKYQADGTITVYGRSDGLPGMAVNCTLPLSDGRLAVATTEGLAILDETGKVEQVYHSGEELAEVNILSLFETREGDILAGTDGEGIYELEAGKDTLLHYSTEDGLNSDVVSCFAQGDQGVWIGTDSGLCFYSEAFRMISNVEYSNSVYDIEIARGSVWLIGSMGVLRSSEDELLGSNGISGRYFATGDGLTKTINTTGNACIDTNGKLYICCNEGISVLDTEHIWYNEVQPIIKVTRIDIDGTSYEFDDLNDGLVIKSDASKVTIDFAVFSYTNRSNIKVEYRLEGFESNPTELHGDDVLQAVYTNLDGGVYTFTVNAYNGDGTACAEPLSFVIEKEKSVFESPMARIILIFSLVIVFLLLVLTVIRVRRMLKSKTSALEQLSREHEEAVKTSTAKNDYLANMSNEIKTPIHAMMVKADELLHMVDKDSPYRKDIRGIYDIGNDILASVDDIILLAKLESGRFELEESNYAISDLVADM
;
A
#
# COMPACT_ATOMS: atom_id res chain seq x y z
N LEU A 1 -15.96 -41.40 25.11
CA LEU A 1 -15.01 -40.29 24.84
C LEU A 1 -14.29 -40.63 23.55
N PHE A 2 -14.37 -39.76 22.54
CA PHE A 2 -13.66 -39.94 21.30
C PHE A 2 -12.41 -39.04 21.37
N VAL A 3 -11.22 -39.61 21.29
CA VAL A 3 -9.97 -38.87 21.20
C VAL A 3 -9.49 -38.96 19.76
N VAL A 4 -9.44 -37.82 19.12
CA VAL A 4 -8.85 -37.68 17.78
C VAL A 4 -7.36 -37.40 17.99
N ALA A 5 -6.50 -38.37 17.68
CA ALA A 5 -5.06 -38.11 17.62
C ALA A 5 -4.74 -37.34 16.34
N GLN A 6 -3.88 -36.36 16.45
CA GLN A 6 -3.33 -35.65 15.32
C GLN A 6 -2.54 -36.66 14.46
N ALA A 7 -2.96 -36.83 13.21
CA ALA A 7 -2.27 -37.73 12.28
C ALA A 7 -0.84 -37.26 12.05
N ASP A 8 0.07 -38.21 11.94
CA ASP A 8 1.49 -38.00 11.61
C ASP A 8 1.61 -37.06 10.39
N GLN A 9 2.43 -36.04 10.50
CA GLN A 9 2.55 -34.96 9.49
C GLN A 9 2.95 -35.47 8.08
N ASP A 10 3.41 -36.70 7.96
CA ASP A 10 3.82 -37.32 6.68
C ASP A 10 2.67 -37.97 5.87
N LYS A 11 1.42 -37.97 6.36
CA LYS A 11 0.27 -38.51 5.63
C LYS A 11 -0.85 -37.48 5.48
N ARG A 12 -0.60 -36.44 4.69
CA ARG A 12 -1.54 -35.34 4.43
C ARG A 12 -2.75 -35.67 3.54
N SER A 13 -2.97 -36.90 3.13
CA SER A 13 -4.05 -37.25 2.17
C SER A 13 -5.26 -37.97 2.75
N ASP A 14 -5.34 -38.21 4.06
CA ASP A 14 -6.49 -38.93 4.63
C ASP A 14 -7.13 -38.09 5.75
N THR A 15 -8.25 -37.43 5.44
CA THR A 15 -9.06 -36.62 6.37
C THR A 15 -9.99 -37.47 7.24
N SER A 16 -9.81 -38.80 7.28
CA SER A 16 -10.58 -39.67 8.14
C SER A 16 -10.19 -39.47 9.62
N ALA A 17 -11.11 -38.98 10.43
CA ALA A 17 -10.97 -38.95 11.87
C ALA A 17 -10.91 -40.39 12.40
N TYR A 18 -9.75 -40.80 12.91
CA TYR A 18 -9.61 -42.09 13.55
C TYR A 18 -10.02 -42.01 15.02
N CYS A 19 -11.01 -42.80 15.41
CA CYS A 19 -11.27 -43.07 16.82
C CYS A 19 -10.19 -44.04 17.34
N LEU A 20 -9.20 -43.48 18.05
CA LEU A 20 -8.06 -44.28 18.58
C LEU A 20 -8.45 -45.15 19.76
N ALA A 21 -9.45 -44.78 20.56
CA ALA A 21 -9.99 -45.61 21.63
C ALA A 21 -11.40 -45.13 22.04
N ALA A 22 -12.34 -46.06 22.24
CA ALA A 22 -13.61 -45.79 22.90
C ALA A 22 -13.45 -46.24 24.36
N TYR A 23 -13.36 -45.29 25.30
CA TYR A 23 -13.34 -45.64 26.72
C TYR A 23 -14.76 -45.95 27.21
N SER A 24 -14.96 -47.19 27.64
CA SER A 24 -16.22 -47.64 28.24
C SER A 24 -16.22 -47.59 29.76
N ASP A 25 -15.23 -46.93 30.39
CA ASP A 25 -15.16 -46.77 31.82
C ASP A 25 -16.32 -45.87 32.32
N ALA A 26 -17.13 -46.41 33.21
CA ALA A 26 -18.28 -45.71 33.78
C ALA A 26 -17.88 -44.46 34.58
N VAL A 27 -16.66 -44.42 35.08
CA VAL A 27 -16.10 -43.25 35.83
C VAL A 27 -15.80 -42.10 34.85
N LEU A 28 -15.14 -42.38 33.72
CA LEU A 28 -14.84 -41.38 32.71
C LEU A 28 -16.08 -40.86 31.97
N ALA A 29 -17.08 -41.75 31.78
CA ALA A 29 -18.33 -41.37 31.14
C ALA A 29 -19.21 -40.43 31.95
N SER A 30 -18.99 -40.34 33.28
CA SER A 30 -19.71 -39.44 34.19
C SER A 30 -18.98 -38.10 34.43
N MET A 31 -17.79 -37.91 33.88
CA MET A 31 -16.97 -36.72 34.11
C MET A 31 -17.18 -35.66 33.04
N GLU A 32 -17.31 -34.42 33.48
CA GLU A 32 -17.29 -33.25 32.61
C GLU A 32 -15.86 -32.68 32.57
N PHE A 33 -15.19 -32.85 31.42
CA PHE A 33 -13.87 -32.30 31.21
C PHE A 33 -13.96 -30.89 30.66
N ARG A 34 -13.21 -29.97 31.25
CA ARG A 34 -13.01 -28.59 30.75
C ARG A 34 -12.01 -28.54 29.60
N GLY A 35 -11.00 -29.44 29.63
CA GLY A 35 -9.99 -29.55 28.58
C GLY A 35 -9.36 -30.92 28.54
N LEU A 36 -8.84 -31.29 27.38
CA LEU A 36 -8.11 -32.52 27.14
C LEU A 36 -6.85 -32.21 26.34
N THR A 37 -5.75 -32.85 26.69
CA THR A 37 -4.50 -32.77 25.94
C THR A 37 -3.82 -34.13 25.92
N ALA A 38 -2.94 -34.38 24.96
CA ALA A 38 -2.16 -35.61 24.88
C ALA A 38 -0.68 -35.32 25.10
N LYS A 39 -0.02 -36.20 25.83
CA LYS A 39 1.43 -36.18 26.00
C LYS A 39 1.94 -37.61 25.96
N ASP A 40 2.85 -37.89 25.04
CA ASP A 40 3.34 -39.26 24.76
C ASP A 40 2.13 -40.19 24.48
N ASP A 41 2.06 -41.36 25.16
CA ASP A 41 0.95 -42.30 25.04
C ASP A 41 -0.17 -42.05 26.09
N GLU A 42 -0.12 -40.92 26.78
CA GLU A 42 -1.05 -40.56 27.84
C GLU A 42 -1.99 -39.41 27.43
N ILE A 43 -3.24 -39.46 27.90
CA ILE A 43 -4.20 -38.38 27.77
C ILE A 43 -4.36 -37.75 29.15
N TRP A 44 -4.29 -36.43 29.17
CA TRP A 44 -4.46 -35.64 30.36
C TRP A 44 -5.76 -34.83 30.24
N GLY A 45 -6.66 -35.02 31.20
CA GLY A 45 -7.96 -34.37 31.24
C GLY A 45 -8.14 -33.54 32.50
N LEU A 46 -8.47 -32.26 32.34
CA LEU A 46 -8.83 -31.37 33.44
C LEU A 46 -10.35 -31.42 33.63
N ALA A 47 -10.78 -31.86 34.79
CA ALA A 47 -12.18 -31.88 35.21
C ALA A 47 -12.50 -30.74 36.23
N ALA A 48 -13.78 -30.52 36.48
CA ALA A 48 -14.22 -29.55 37.49
C ALA A 48 -13.63 -29.83 38.87
N GLY A 49 -13.38 -28.77 39.65
CA GLY A 49 -12.80 -28.85 40.98
C GLY A 49 -11.31 -29.17 41.01
N GLY A 50 -10.56 -28.82 39.92
CA GLY A 50 -9.12 -28.95 39.86
C GLY A 50 -8.60 -30.39 39.75
N LYS A 51 -9.45 -31.32 39.37
CA LYS A 51 -9.03 -32.71 39.17
C LYS A 51 -8.44 -32.92 37.81
N ILE A 52 -7.26 -33.49 37.79
CA ILE A 52 -6.56 -33.87 36.53
C ILE A 52 -6.49 -35.39 36.49
N TYR A 53 -7.01 -35.97 35.43
CA TYR A 53 -6.95 -37.40 35.19
C TYR A 53 -5.94 -37.70 34.09
N VAL A 54 -5.01 -38.61 34.37
CA VAL A 54 -4.08 -39.13 33.39
C VAL A 54 -4.48 -40.56 33.08
N PHE A 55 -4.75 -40.84 31.81
CA PHE A 55 -5.24 -42.15 31.37
C PHE A 55 -4.64 -42.56 30.01
N ASN A 56 -4.61 -43.84 29.76
CA ASN A 56 -4.20 -44.44 28.48
C ASN A 56 -5.24 -45.46 28.02
N GLN A 57 -4.91 -46.31 27.05
CA GLN A 57 -5.82 -47.34 26.54
C GLN A 57 -6.22 -48.37 27.61
N GLU A 58 -5.48 -48.53 28.68
CA GLU A 58 -5.71 -49.52 29.75
C GLU A 58 -6.63 -48.96 30.88
N GLY A 59 -6.82 -47.63 30.94
CA GLY A 59 -7.65 -46.97 31.94
C GLY A 59 -6.98 -45.78 32.61
N VAL A 60 -7.52 -45.35 33.75
CA VAL A 60 -6.97 -44.22 34.53
C VAL A 60 -5.70 -44.67 35.24
N LEU A 61 -4.60 -43.99 34.93
CA LEU A 61 -3.28 -44.23 35.55
C LEU A 61 -3.10 -43.40 36.82
N HIS A 62 -3.48 -42.16 36.77
CA HIS A 62 -3.31 -41.21 37.88
C HIS A 62 -4.53 -40.27 38.01
N GLU A 63 -4.88 -39.96 39.24
CA GLU A 63 -5.77 -38.85 39.63
C GLU A 63 -4.95 -37.86 40.45
N ILE A 64 -4.85 -36.62 39.94
CA ILE A 64 -4.16 -35.51 40.61
C ILE A 64 -5.24 -34.52 41.01
N THR A 65 -5.27 -34.13 42.28
CA THR A 65 -6.16 -33.07 42.75
C THR A 65 -5.33 -31.84 43.09
N GLU A 66 -5.50 -30.80 42.29
CA GLU A 66 -4.94 -29.48 42.61
C GLU A 66 -5.89 -28.76 43.56
N GLN A 67 -5.35 -28.27 44.67
CA GLN A 67 -6.13 -27.47 45.59
C GLN A 67 -6.36 -26.09 44.98
N GLU A 68 -7.62 -25.67 44.97
CA GLU A 68 -8.00 -24.30 44.63
C GLU A 68 -7.61 -23.40 45.82
N GLU A 69 -6.57 -22.58 45.61
CA GLU A 69 -6.22 -21.56 46.60
C GLU A 69 -7.09 -20.33 46.37
N SER A 70 -7.72 -19.84 47.47
CA SER A 70 -8.47 -18.56 47.47
C SER A 70 -9.66 -18.42 46.48
N GLY A 71 -10.26 -19.52 46.00
CA GLY A 71 -11.44 -19.51 45.09
C GLY A 71 -11.10 -19.38 43.63
N GLU A 72 -9.83 -19.57 43.25
CA GLU A 72 -9.42 -19.68 41.85
C GLU A 72 -9.75 -21.07 41.30
N GLU A 73 -10.38 -21.11 40.14
CA GLU A 73 -10.67 -22.34 39.39
C GLU A 73 -9.58 -22.65 38.37
N TRP A 74 -9.36 -23.95 38.09
CA TRP A 74 -8.50 -24.37 36.98
C TRP A 74 -9.27 -24.36 35.67
N ASN A 75 -8.80 -23.60 34.68
CA ASN A 75 -9.56 -23.30 33.47
C ASN A 75 -9.07 -24.05 32.23
N THR A 76 -7.75 -24.23 32.08
CA THR A 76 -7.18 -24.75 30.84
C THR A 76 -6.07 -25.76 31.11
N ILE A 77 -5.90 -26.68 30.16
CA ILE A 77 -4.83 -27.68 30.14
C ILE A 77 -4.29 -27.82 28.73
N GLN A 78 -2.97 -27.75 28.57
CA GLN A 78 -2.32 -27.84 27.26
C GLN A 78 -0.95 -28.49 27.38
N THR A 79 -0.60 -29.34 26.43
CA THR A 79 0.75 -29.90 26.30
C THR A 79 1.61 -28.98 25.44
N CYS A 80 2.76 -28.62 25.96
CA CYS A 80 3.78 -27.87 25.24
C CYS A 80 5.15 -28.52 25.52
N GLN A 81 5.79 -29.03 24.49
CA GLN A 81 7.01 -29.85 24.59
C GLN A 81 6.86 -31.02 25.60
N ASP A 82 7.78 -31.09 26.57
CA ASP A 82 7.86 -32.14 27.58
C ASP A 82 6.90 -31.96 28.77
N TYR A 83 6.10 -30.88 28.77
CA TYR A 83 5.27 -30.53 29.92
C TYR A 83 3.79 -30.41 29.55
N VAL A 84 2.96 -30.81 30.49
CA VAL A 84 1.54 -30.48 30.52
C VAL A 84 1.36 -29.27 31.42
N TYR A 85 0.81 -28.20 30.91
CA TYR A 85 0.53 -26.96 31.63
C TYR A 85 -0.95 -26.88 31.96
N VAL A 86 -1.23 -26.42 33.18
CA VAL A 86 -2.59 -26.18 33.66
C VAL A 86 -2.66 -24.75 34.22
N GLY A 87 -3.63 -23.98 33.73
CA GLY A 87 -3.80 -22.58 34.07
C GLY A 87 -5.03 -22.31 34.93
N SER A 88 -4.90 -21.40 35.91
CA SER A 88 -6.00 -21.01 36.80
C SER A 88 -6.77 -19.79 36.27
N SER A 89 -7.94 -19.53 36.85
CA SER A 89 -8.69 -18.26 36.70
C SER A 89 -7.96 -17.05 37.31
N GLY A 90 -6.91 -17.29 38.09
CA GLY A 90 -5.98 -16.28 38.58
C GLY A 90 -4.71 -16.22 37.76
N ARG A 91 -3.56 -16.26 38.46
CA ARG A 91 -2.23 -16.13 37.86
C ARG A 91 -1.41 -17.40 37.92
N GLU A 92 -1.94 -18.46 38.52
CA GLU A 92 -1.18 -19.66 38.80
C GLU A 92 -1.13 -20.58 37.59
N VAL A 93 0.07 -21.11 37.32
CA VAL A 93 0.34 -22.11 36.26
C VAL A 93 1.02 -23.31 36.91
N ARG A 94 0.48 -24.50 36.70
CA ARG A 94 1.13 -25.77 37.04
C ARG A 94 1.74 -26.40 35.80
N ALA A 95 2.98 -26.84 35.90
CA ALA A 95 3.67 -27.54 34.83
C ALA A 95 4.04 -28.95 35.34
N TYR A 96 3.58 -29.96 34.60
CA TYR A 96 3.81 -31.38 34.90
C TYR A 96 4.69 -32.01 33.84
N ARG A 97 5.84 -32.51 34.22
CA ARG A 97 6.65 -33.37 33.32
C ARG A 97 6.13 -34.81 33.33
N THR A 98 5.70 -35.28 34.50
CA THR A 98 5.00 -36.54 34.74
C THR A 98 3.89 -36.30 35.75
N ALA A 99 2.98 -37.22 35.92
CA ALA A 99 1.89 -37.13 36.90
C ALA A 99 2.37 -36.86 38.35
N THR A 100 3.62 -37.18 38.66
CA THR A 100 4.23 -37.01 40.01
C THR A 100 5.24 -35.88 40.11
N SER A 101 5.57 -35.23 38.99
CA SER A 101 6.57 -34.14 38.93
C SER A 101 5.90 -32.82 38.60
N LYS A 102 5.76 -31.94 39.58
CA LYS A 102 5.06 -30.66 39.49
C LYS A 102 5.99 -29.48 39.71
N ARG A 103 5.80 -28.44 38.92
CA ARG A 103 6.42 -27.13 39.08
C ARG A 103 5.32 -26.05 39.07
N THR A 104 5.42 -25.07 39.94
CA THR A 104 4.52 -23.93 39.98
C THR A 104 5.17 -22.71 39.34
N LEU A 105 4.45 -22.00 38.52
CA LEU A 105 4.82 -20.73 37.87
C LEU A 105 3.72 -19.71 38.14
N ALA A 106 4.08 -18.43 38.14
CA ALA A 106 3.13 -17.35 38.27
C ALA A 106 3.18 -16.48 37.00
N ALA A 107 2.03 -16.36 36.30
CA ALA A 107 1.89 -15.47 35.17
C ALA A 107 1.73 -14.02 35.63
N GLY A 108 2.15 -13.07 34.81
CA GLY A 108 1.90 -11.64 35.03
C GLY A 108 0.52 -11.17 34.57
N VAL A 109 -0.35 -12.10 34.15
CA VAL A 109 -1.72 -11.92 33.64
C VAL A 109 -2.69 -12.78 34.50
N GLU A 110 -3.97 -12.44 34.46
CA GLU A 110 -5.03 -13.09 35.22
C GLU A 110 -6.10 -13.70 34.31
N GLY A 111 -6.68 -14.82 34.76
CA GLY A 111 -7.71 -15.52 34.02
C GLY A 111 -7.11 -16.25 32.82
N ILE A 112 -6.29 -17.28 33.08
CA ILE A 112 -5.57 -17.99 32.02
C ILE A 112 -6.54 -18.80 31.17
N ASN A 113 -6.59 -18.50 29.86
CA ASN A 113 -7.50 -19.11 28.88
C ASN A 113 -6.82 -20.20 28.06
N ASN A 114 -5.59 -19.96 27.58
CA ASN A 114 -4.87 -20.93 26.78
C ASN A 114 -3.36 -20.76 26.86
N PHE A 115 -2.63 -21.78 26.42
CA PHE A 115 -1.19 -21.79 26.24
C PHE A 115 -0.83 -22.11 24.79
N MET A 116 0.21 -21.48 24.30
CA MET A 116 0.79 -21.78 22.99
C MET A 116 2.32 -21.80 23.12
N GLN A 117 2.96 -22.76 22.48
CA GLN A 117 4.40 -22.77 22.35
C GLN A 117 4.83 -22.33 20.97
N ASP A 118 5.73 -21.36 20.90
CA ASP A 118 6.28 -20.90 19.62
C ASP A 118 7.48 -21.74 19.17
N ALA A 119 7.96 -21.45 17.95
CA ALA A 119 9.09 -22.16 17.34
C ALA A 119 10.41 -21.95 18.10
N GLU A 120 10.55 -20.88 18.89
CA GLU A 120 11.71 -20.62 19.74
C GLU A 120 11.62 -21.33 21.11
N GLY A 121 10.51 -22.00 21.38
CA GLY A 121 10.26 -22.75 22.60
C GLY A 121 9.77 -21.90 23.79
N ARG A 122 9.34 -20.65 23.55
CA ARG A 122 8.70 -19.84 24.58
C ARG A 122 7.28 -20.32 24.80
N LEU A 123 6.86 -20.36 26.08
CA LEU A 123 5.48 -20.67 26.44
C LEU A 123 4.68 -19.39 26.57
N TRP A 124 3.82 -19.13 25.60
CA TRP A 124 2.87 -18.03 25.62
C TRP A 124 1.65 -18.36 26.46
N VAL A 125 1.09 -17.34 27.10
CA VAL A 125 -0.11 -17.41 27.96
C VAL A 125 -1.11 -16.39 27.46
N CYS A 126 -2.30 -16.84 27.12
CA CYS A 126 -3.46 -16.04 26.77
C CYS A 126 -4.37 -15.90 28.00
N ALA A 127 -4.83 -14.70 28.31
CA ALA A 127 -5.56 -14.43 29.55
C ALA A 127 -6.66 -13.37 29.37
N ASP A 128 -7.47 -13.15 30.42
CA ASP A 128 -8.58 -12.22 30.45
C ASP A 128 -8.14 -10.75 30.34
N ASN A 129 -6.94 -10.45 30.81
CA ASN A 129 -6.40 -9.09 30.89
C ASN A 129 -5.11 -8.91 30.12
N GLY A 130 -4.93 -9.67 29.02
CA GLY A 130 -3.77 -9.55 28.15
C GLY A 130 -3.03 -10.85 27.89
N TYR A 131 -1.77 -10.78 27.53
CA TYR A 131 -0.94 -11.92 27.16
C TYR A 131 0.53 -11.66 27.47
N GLY A 132 1.31 -12.73 27.43
CA GLY A 132 2.76 -12.70 27.61
C GLY A 132 3.35 -14.09 27.48
N TYR A 133 4.64 -14.22 27.79
CA TYR A 133 5.31 -15.50 27.69
C TYR A 133 6.29 -15.73 28.85
N PHE A 134 6.59 -17.00 29.10
CA PHE A 134 7.69 -17.38 29.98
C PHE A 134 8.99 -17.48 29.19
N ASP A 135 10.02 -16.77 29.64
CA ASP A 135 11.36 -16.85 29.11
C ASP A 135 12.06 -18.19 29.47
N LYS A 136 13.26 -18.42 28.94
CA LYS A 136 14.06 -19.65 29.23
C LYS A 136 14.41 -19.80 30.71
N GLN A 137 14.37 -18.74 31.50
CA GLN A 137 14.59 -18.71 32.94
C GLN A 137 13.29 -18.89 33.72
N SER A 138 12.15 -18.99 33.01
CA SER A 138 10.79 -19.06 33.56
C SER A 138 10.32 -17.79 34.27
N ASN A 139 10.87 -16.64 33.92
CA ASN A 139 10.30 -15.36 34.28
C ASN A 139 9.19 -15.01 33.27
N PHE A 140 8.11 -14.44 33.78
CA PHE A 140 7.02 -14.01 32.92
C PHE A 140 7.30 -12.63 32.34
N VAL A 141 7.25 -12.53 31.02
CA VAL A 141 7.36 -11.28 30.26
C VAL A 141 5.96 -10.93 29.76
N ARG A 142 5.32 -9.94 30.38
CA ARG A 142 4.04 -9.42 29.90
C ARG A 142 4.29 -8.52 28.68
N ILE A 143 3.49 -8.70 27.66
CA ILE A 143 3.47 -7.77 26.54
C ILE A 143 2.51 -6.64 26.88
N ASN A 144 3.07 -5.43 27.05
CA ASN A 144 2.29 -4.23 27.35
C ASN A 144 1.95 -3.54 26.03
N ASP A 145 0.79 -3.87 25.50
CA ASP A 145 0.22 -3.18 24.36
C ASP A 145 -1.12 -2.59 24.80
N SER A 146 -1.20 -1.27 24.85
CA SER A 146 -2.40 -0.55 25.28
C SER A 146 -3.63 -0.84 24.40
N GLN A 147 -3.41 -1.31 23.17
CA GLN A 147 -4.48 -1.68 22.25
C GLN A 147 -4.99 -3.10 22.46
N ILE A 148 -4.17 -3.98 23.05
CA ILE A 148 -4.46 -5.42 23.21
C ILE A 148 -4.58 -5.83 24.70
N ASP A 149 -4.65 -4.92 25.62
CA ASP A 149 -4.83 -5.21 27.06
C ASP A 149 -6.28 -5.61 27.36
N THR A 150 -6.72 -6.75 26.84
CA THR A 150 -8.09 -7.25 26.88
C THR A 150 -8.12 -8.79 26.87
N TYR A 151 -9.32 -9.37 26.91
CA TYR A 151 -9.54 -10.80 26.85
C TYR A 151 -8.97 -11.43 25.58
N ILE A 152 -8.01 -12.33 25.75
CA ILE A 152 -7.40 -13.14 24.72
C ILE A 152 -7.80 -14.61 24.93
N SER A 153 -8.49 -15.18 23.96
CA SER A 153 -8.96 -16.56 24.04
C SER A 153 -7.93 -17.58 23.57
N ASP A 154 -7.21 -17.27 22.50
CA ASP A 154 -6.27 -18.19 21.86
C ASP A 154 -5.20 -17.46 21.05
N MET A 155 -4.11 -18.15 20.74
CA MET A 155 -3.01 -17.68 19.94
C MET A 155 -2.38 -18.84 19.16
N ILE A 156 -2.00 -18.58 17.92
CA ILE A 156 -1.20 -19.50 17.10
C ILE A 156 -0.05 -18.76 16.44
N GLN A 157 1.03 -19.48 16.15
CA GLN A 157 2.12 -18.96 15.32
C GLN A 157 2.00 -19.54 13.92
N ASP A 158 2.07 -18.66 12.90
CA ASP A 158 2.07 -19.11 11.51
C ASP A 158 3.47 -19.56 11.04
N TYR A 159 3.55 -20.02 9.80
CA TYR A 159 4.79 -20.55 9.24
C TYR A 159 5.85 -19.47 8.92
N GLU A 160 5.44 -18.17 8.88
CA GLU A 160 6.36 -17.02 8.78
C GLU A 160 6.86 -16.56 10.17
N GLY A 161 6.33 -17.14 11.24
CA GLY A 161 6.65 -16.77 12.61
C GLY A 161 5.81 -15.66 13.20
N ASN A 162 4.77 -15.20 12.50
CA ASN A 162 3.84 -14.21 13.02
C ASN A 162 2.87 -14.86 14.03
N TYR A 163 2.27 -14.05 14.89
CA TYR A 163 1.31 -14.52 15.87
C TYR A 163 -0.10 -14.04 15.53
N TRP A 164 -1.02 -14.99 15.45
CA TRP A 164 -2.43 -14.75 15.28
C TRP A 164 -3.10 -14.86 16.64
N ILE A 165 -3.76 -13.79 17.08
CA ILE A 165 -4.38 -13.68 18.40
C ILE A 165 -5.88 -13.55 18.23
N ALA A 166 -6.63 -14.44 18.87
CA ALA A 166 -8.08 -14.39 18.94
C ALA A 166 -8.53 -13.63 20.18
N SER A 167 -9.26 -12.53 20.00
CA SER A 167 -9.85 -11.74 21.06
C SER A 167 -11.36 -11.64 20.90
N SER A 168 -12.10 -11.82 21.99
CA SER A 168 -13.56 -11.68 21.96
C SER A 168 -14.04 -10.24 21.73
N ARG A 169 -13.17 -9.24 21.96
CA ARG A 169 -13.48 -7.81 21.78
C ARG A 169 -12.93 -7.23 20.49
N LEU A 170 -11.72 -7.65 20.10
CA LEU A 170 -10.98 -7.07 18.96
C LEU A 170 -11.03 -7.97 17.70
N GLY A 171 -11.60 -9.17 17.83
CA GLY A 171 -11.64 -10.15 16.74
C GLY A 171 -10.30 -10.86 16.56
N LEU A 172 -9.86 -11.02 15.32
CA LEU A 172 -8.60 -11.68 14.98
C LEU A 172 -7.53 -10.61 14.72
N LEU A 173 -6.46 -10.67 15.48
CA LEU A 173 -5.31 -9.78 15.39
C LEU A 173 -4.11 -10.53 14.84
N LEU A 174 -3.31 -9.84 14.05
CA LEU A 174 -2.05 -10.34 13.50
C LEU A 174 -0.89 -9.50 14.07
N LEU A 175 0.02 -10.14 14.78
CA LEU A 175 1.28 -9.53 15.23
C LEU A 175 2.41 -9.99 14.30
N THR A 176 3.00 -9.06 13.60
CA THR A 176 4.17 -9.28 12.76
C THR A 176 5.40 -8.65 13.39
N LYS A 177 6.58 -9.13 13.00
CA LYS A 177 7.83 -8.54 13.44
C LYS A 177 8.00 -7.17 12.76
N SER A 178 8.08 -6.11 13.56
CA SER A 178 8.32 -4.75 13.06
C SER A 178 9.79 -4.55 12.67
N LYS A 179 10.02 -3.78 11.58
CA LYS A 179 11.34 -3.25 11.23
C LYS A 179 11.66 -1.97 11.99
N PHE A 180 10.60 -1.32 12.51
CA PHE A 180 10.72 -0.12 13.33
C PHE A 180 10.60 -0.47 14.82
N SER A 181 11.28 0.29 15.64
CA SER A 181 11.13 0.26 17.08
C SER A 181 10.57 1.59 17.60
N ASP A 182 9.79 1.55 18.67
CA ASP A 182 9.23 2.72 19.31
C ASP A 182 10.24 3.26 20.35
N TYR A 183 10.78 4.45 20.08
CA TYR A 183 11.74 5.09 20.98
C TYR A 183 11.11 5.51 22.30
N ASN A 184 9.85 5.96 22.29
CA ASN A 184 9.14 6.38 23.49
C ASN A 184 8.99 5.22 24.48
N MET A 185 8.61 4.04 23.98
CA MET A 185 8.54 2.83 24.81
C MET A 185 9.89 2.41 25.38
N ALA A 186 10.96 2.53 24.58
CA ALA A 186 12.30 2.14 25.00
C ALA A 186 12.94 3.10 26.00
N SER A 187 12.74 4.42 25.84
CA SER A 187 13.34 5.48 26.65
C SER A 187 12.46 5.96 27.81
N GLY A 188 11.16 5.61 27.80
CA GLY A 188 10.16 6.14 28.73
C GLY A 188 9.77 7.60 28.46
N MET A 189 10.07 8.13 27.26
CA MET A 189 9.65 9.47 26.85
C MET A 189 8.12 9.52 26.71
N ALA A 190 7.51 10.59 27.22
CA ALA A 190 6.08 10.82 27.01
C ALA A 190 5.75 11.02 25.52
N GLU A 191 4.54 10.66 25.12
CA GLU A 191 4.03 10.95 23.78
C GLU A 191 3.92 12.47 23.59
N SER A 192 4.52 12.97 22.52
CA SER A 192 4.48 14.37 22.12
C SER A 192 4.86 14.46 20.64
N MET A 193 4.40 15.50 19.96
CA MET A 193 4.85 15.78 18.59
C MET A 193 6.35 16.11 18.62
N VAL A 194 7.13 15.33 17.87
CA VAL A 194 8.57 15.51 17.73
C VAL A 194 8.87 16.29 16.46
N ASN A 195 9.60 17.39 16.59
CA ASN A 195 9.94 18.31 15.50
C ASN A 195 11.36 18.09 14.97
N ALA A 196 12.31 17.69 15.81
CA ALA A 196 13.66 17.34 15.38
C ALA A 196 14.32 16.35 16.35
N VAL A 197 15.17 15.49 15.79
CA VAL A 197 16.12 14.68 16.54
C VAL A 197 17.51 15.04 16.07
N TYR A 198 18.42 15.34 17.01
CA TYR A 198 19.78 15.70 16.68
C TYR A 198 20.79 14.96 17.59
N GLU A 199 21.70 14.20 16.98
CA GLU A 199 22.78 13.55 17.73
C GLU A 199 24.02 14.44 17.78
N TYR A 200 24.47 14.74 19.00
CA TYR A 200 25.68 15.48 19.19
C TYR A 200 26.49 14.98 20.40
N ARG A 201 27.76 14.62 20.16
CA ARG A 201 28.69 14.11 21.18
C ARG A 201 28.15 12.94 22.00
N GLY A 202 27.46 12.01 21.32
CA GLY A 202 26.89 10.82 21.95
C GLY A 202 25.65 11.09 22.83
N LYS A 203 25.03 12.26 22.67
CA LYS A 203 23.74 12.59 23.27
C LYS A 203 22.71 12.83 22.18
N LYS A 204 21.49 12.46 22.45
CA LYS A 204 20.34 12.77 21.60
C LYS A 204 19.57 13.94 22.17
N TYR A 205 19.39 14.95 21.35
CA TYR A 205 18.59 16.12 21.63
C TYR A 205 17.29 16.00 20.84
N ILE A 206 16.17 15.97 21.54
CA ILE A 206 14.85 15.75 20.94
C ILE A 206 14.01 17.00 21.15
N ALA A 207 13.71 17.67 20.06
CA ALA A 207 12.84 18.85 20.02
C ALA A 207 11.40 18.44 19.90
N THR A 208 10.56 18.91 20.81
CA THR A 208 9.12 18.61 20.83
C THR A 208 8.29 19.87 21.01
N ASP A 209 6.99 19.77 20.82
CA ASP A 209 6.07 20.86 21.14
C ASP A 209 5.97 21.15 22.65
N ASP A 210 6.35 20.19 23.50
CA ASP A 210 6.32 20.32 24.96
C ASP A 210 7.69 20.71 25.56
N GLY A 211 8.75 20.72 24.76
CA GLY A 211 10.08 21.10 25.24
C GLY A 211 11.23 20.39 24.55
N LEU A 212 12.39 20.50 25.19
CA LEU A 212 13.61 19.79 24.79
C LEU A 212 13.88 18.63 25.73
N TYR A 213 14.09 17.45 25.18
CA TYR A 213 14.56 16.28 25.91
C TYR A 213 15.99 15.94 25.51
N ILE A 214 16.80 15.53 26.47
CA ILE A 214 18.20 15.12 26.25
C ILE A 214 18.38 13.71 26.79
N TYR A 215 18.88 12.80 25.96
CA TYR A 215 19.21 11.44 26.36
C TYR A 215 20.69 11.17 26.15
N ASN A 216 21.33 10.52 27.12
CA ASN A 216 22.72 10.10 27.00
C ASN A 216 22.86 8.79 26.19
N ALA A 217 24.09 8.32 25.99
CA ALA A 217 24.37 7.08 25.24
C ALA A 217 23.76 5.79 25.88
N LYS A 218 23.26 5.88 27.11
CA LYS A 218 22.57 4.77 27.80
C LYS A 218 21.05 4.89 27.74
N GLU A 219 20.53 5.84 26.94
CA GLU A 219 19.12 6.20 26.88
C GLU A 219 18.53 6.66 28.21
N GLU A 220 19.35 7.26 29.08
CA GLU A 220 18.90 7.88 30.32
C GLU A 220 18.67 9.37 30.07
N GLN A 221 17.52 9.88 30.52
CA GLN A 221 17.15 11.29 30.37
C GLN A 221 18.04 12.17 31.25
N GLU A 222 18.59 13.23 30.68
CA GLU A 222 19.34 14.28 31.38
C GLU A 222 18.46 15.53 31.55
N VAL A 223 18.46 16.07 32.75
CA VAL A 223 17.79 17.34 33.08
C VAL A 223 18.85 18.36 33.45
N ASN A 224 18.80 19.54 32.84
CA ASN A 224 19.72 20.65 33.06
C ASN A 224 19.02 22.00 32.88
N ASP A 225 19.74 23.11 33.05
CA ASP A 225 19.19 24.47 32.94
C ASP A 225 18.56 24.74 31.57
N LEU A 226 19.09 24.13 30.49
CA LEU A 226 18.52 24.24 29.15
C LEU A 226 17.16 23.54 29.04
N THR A 227 17.04 22.30 29.53
CA THR A 227 15.77 21.56 29.49
C THR A 227 14.71 22.21 30.37
N GLU A 228 15.11 22.79 31.52
CA GLU A 228 14.18 23.53 32.40
C GLU A 228 13.73 24.86 31.74
N LEU A 229 14.63 25.60 31.06
CA LEU A 229 14.28 26.80 30.30
C LEU A 229 13.24 26.49 29.20
N LEU A 230 13.46 25.39 28.48
CA LEU A 230 12.67 25.02 27.31
C LEU A 230 11.43 24.18 27.66
N LYS A 231 11.17 23.90 28.90
CA LYS A 231 9.98 23.18 29.36
C LYS A 231 8.71 23.92 28.99
N ASN A 232 7.76 23.22 28.37
CA ASN A 232 6.53 23.76 27.78
C ASN A 232 6.78 24.87 26.74
N VAL A 233 7.87 24.73 25.98
CA VAL A 233 8.21 25.58 24.84
C VAL A 233 8.29 24.71 23.62
N SER A 234 7.52 25.01 22.58
CA SER A 234 7.65 24.30 21.30
C SER A 234 9.03 24.59 20.69
N VAL A 235 9.87 23.55 20.63
CA VAL A 235 11.19 23.57 20.01
C VAL A 235 11.05 22.98 18.61
N ARG A 236 11.56 23.70 17.60
CA ARG A 236 11.39 23.34 16.17
C ARG A 236 12.58 22.62 15.57
N HIS A 237 13.78 23.15 15.82
CA HIS A 237 14.99 22.67 15.17
C HIS A 237 16.19 22.78 16.12
N ILE A 238 17.19 21.93 15.90
CA ILE A 238 18.45 21.92 16.66
C ILE A 238 19.59 21.69 15.69
N THR A 239 20.65 22.50 15.82
CA THR A 239 21.87 22.27 15.08
C THR A 239 23.09 22.67 15.94
N ALA A 240 24.30 22.24 15.55
CA ALA A 240 25.51 22.60 16.21
C ALA A 240 26.47 23.30 15.21
N ASP A 241 27.21 24.28 15.68
CA ASP A 241 28.32 24.84 14.92
C ASP A 241 29.63 24.07 15.18
N ASP A 242 30.68 24.39 14.43
CA ASP A 242 32.00 23.76 14.55
C ASP A 242 32.66 23.97 15.91
N SER A 243 32.28 25.03 16.64
CA SER A 243 32.76 25.29 18.02
C SER A 243 32.11 24.35 19.04
N GLY A 244 31.02 23.70 18.65
CA GLY A 244 30.21 22.84 19.50
C GLY A 244 29.15 23.57 20.29
N THR A 245 28.77 24.75 19.85
CA THR A 245 27.59 25.47 20.33
C THR A 245 26.35 24.91 19.71
N LEU A 246 25.35 24.65 20.51
CA LEU A 246 24.01 24.22 20.01
C LEU A 246 23.15 25.47 19.79
N TRP A 247 22.52 25.51 18.63
CA TRP A 247 21.54 26.50 18.24
C TRP A 247 20.17 25.88 18.18
N ILE A 248 19.23 26.39 18.96
CA ILE A 248 17.90 25.79 19.16
C ILE A 248 16.84 26.80 18.73
N SER A 249 16.04 26.41 17.77
CA SER A 249 14.94 27.20 17.22
C SER A 249 13.67 26.97 18.03
N THR A 250 12.99 28.04 18.45
CA THR A 250 11.74 27.93 19.21
C THR A 250 10.57 28.61 18.49
N ASN A 251 9.37 28.11 18.71
CA ASN A 251 8.17 28.72 18.20
C ASN A 251 7.67 29.82 19.16
N ARG A 252 7.95 31.08 18.80
CA ARG A 252 7.43 32.32 19.41
C ARG A 252 7.97 32.74 20.78
N LYS A 253 8.45 31.85 21.66
CA LYS A 253 8.75 32.23 23.04
C LYS A 253 10.13 32.88 23.19
N TYR A 254 11.16 32.22 22.67
CA TYR A 254 12.55 32.68 22.83
C TYR A 254 13.24 33.03 21.53
N GLY A 255 12.64 32.71 20.35
CA GLY A 255 13.31 32.84 19.07
C GLY A 255 14.42 31.80 18.93
N VAL A 256 15.68 32.22 18.99
CA VAL A 256 16.86 31.34 18.95
C VAL A 256 17.49 31.26 20.33
N VAL A 257 17.81 30.05 20.80
CA VAL A 257 18.54 29.80 22.03
C VAL A 257 19.92 29.23 21.65
N LYS A 258 20.97 29.95 22.07
CA LYS A 258 22.37 29.53 21.97
C LYS A 258 22.76 28.82 23.25
N TYR A 259 23.26 27.59 23.15
CA TYR A 259 23.75 26.81 24.28
C TYR A 259 25.21 26.41 24.05
N GLN A 260 26.09 26.95 24.87
CA GLN A 260 27.53 26.72 24.76
C GLN A 260 27.98 25.50 25.58
N ALA A 261 29.17 24.98 25.24
CA ALA A 261 29.70 23.77 25.88
C ALA A 261 29.98 23.97 27.41
N ASP A 262 30.14 25.22 27.87
CA ASP A 262 30.28 25.54 29.29
C ASP A 262 28.98 25.69 30.05
N GLY A 263 27.85 25.48 29.39
CA GLY A 263 26.50 25.60 29.95
C GLY A 263 25.88 26.99 29.83
N THR A 264 26.58 27.96 29.24
CA THR A 264 26.07 29.32 29.05
C THR A 264 24.92 29.32 28.06
N ILE A 265 23.79 29.95 28.45
CA ILE A 265 22.61 30.12 27.63
C ILE A 265 22.43 31.58 27.25
N THR A 266 22.27 31.84 25.96
CA THR A 266 21.95 33.16 25.41
C THR A 266 20.72 33.05 24.52
N VAL A 267 19.83 34.04 24.60
CA VAL A 267 18.57 34.06 23.83
C VAL A 267 18.58 35.23 22.87
N TYR A 268 18.16 34.99 21.62
CA TYR A 268 18.06 36.01 20.58
C TYR A 268 16.62 36.13 20.10
N GLY A 269 16.12 37.35 20.09
CA GLY A 269 14.74 37.63 19.70
C GLY A 269 14.61 38.92 18.85
N ARG A 270 13.40 39.46 18.77
CA ARG A 270 13.16 40.73 18.05
C ARG A 270 14.00 41.92 18.59
N SER A 271 14.25 41.93 19.91
CA SER A 271 15.10 42.98 20.52
C SER A 271 16.53 42.94 20.02
N ASP A 272 17.00 41.80 19.55
CA ASP A 272 18.35 41.58 19.02
C ASP A 272 18.36 41.70 17.47
N GLY A 273 17.24 41.99 16.85
CA GLY A 273 17.10 42.28 15.42
C GLY A 273 16.52 41.13 14.57
N LEU A 274 16.06 40.04 15.17
CA LEU A 274 15.39 38.98 14.37
C LEU A 274 14.06 39.49 13.76
N PRO A 275 13.76 39.18 12.49
CA PRO A 275 12.52 39.58 11.85
C PRO A 275 11.29 38.97 12.50
N GLY A 276 11.36 37.70 12.98
CA GLY A 276 10.28 36.96 13.60
C GLY A 276 10.71 36.22 14.87
N MET A 277 9.71 35.90 15.73
CA MET A 277 9.93 35.11 16.95
C MET A 277 9.65 33.61 16.73
N ALA A 278 8.90 33.26 15.68
CA ALA A 278 8.68 31.88 15.30
C ALA A 278 9.82 31.48 14.34
N VAL A 279 10.81 30.79 14.90
CA VAL A 279 12.00 30.34 14.16
C VAL A 279 11.79 28.90 13.75
N ASN A 280 11.84 28.63 12.46
CA ASN A 280 11.66 27.28 11.92
C ASN A 280 12.97 26.49 11.96
N CYS A 281 14.06 27.09 11.46
CA CYS A 281 15.39 26.46 11.53
C CYS A 281 16.50 27.49 11.65
N THR A 282 17.67 27.02 12.04
CA THR A 282 18.94 27.76 12.05
C THR A 282 19.98 26.96 11.31
N LEU A 283 20.89 27.66 10.60
CA LEU A 283 21.99 27.06 9.86
C LEU A 283 23.30 27.80 10.18
N PRO A 284 24.21 27.18 10.95
CA PRO A 284 25.59 27.67 11.07
C PRO A 284 26.27 27.59 9.70
N LEU A 285 26.85 28.70 9.27
CA LEU A 285 27.52 28.83 7.98
C LEU A 285 29.03 28.51 8.11
N SER A 286 29.61 28.08 7.02
CA SER A 286 31.05 27.71 6.93
C SER A 286 32.00 28.85 7.26
N ASP A 287 31.54 30.10 7.13
CA ASP A 287 32.29 31.31 7.47
C ASP A 287 32.12 31.78 8.93
N GLY A 288 31.41 31.01 9.76
CA GLY A 288 31.17 31.27 11.18
C GLY A 288 29.91 32.09 11.49
N ARG A 289 29.22 32.61 10.48
CA ARG A 289 27.93 33.29 10.64
C ARG A 289 26.79 32.27 10.90
N LEU A 290 25.63 32.79 11.27
CA LEU A 290 24.42 31.98 11.48
C LEU A 290 23.27 32.52 10.64
N ALA A 291 22.69 31.70 9.79
CA ALA A 291 21.43 32.00 9.13
C ALA A 291 20.25 31.55 10.01
N VAL A 292 19.21 32.37 10.12
CA VAL A 292 18.03 32.15 10.96
C VAL A 292 16.77 32.32 10.12
N ALA A 293 16.07 31.24 9.86
CA ALA A 293 14.80 31.22 9.15
C ALA A 293 13.61 31.43 10.10
N THR A 294 12.78 32.41 9.80
CA THR A 294 11.60 32.72 10.57
C THR A 294 10.36 32.76 9.69
N THR A 295 9.19 32.78 10.32
CA THR A 295 7.91 32.99 9.61
C THR A 295 7.77 34.41 9.03
N GLU A 296 8.68 35.33 9.35
CA GLU A 296 8.59 36.74 8.97
C GLU A 296 9.84 37.20 8.21
N GLY A 297 10.71 36.25 7.77
CA GLY A 297 11.91 36.53 6.97
C GLY A 297 13.13 35.78 7.42
N LEU A 298 14.28 36.15 6.84
CA LEU A 298 15.60 35.57 7.07
C LEU A 298 16.51 36.59 7.74
N ALA A 299 17.25 36.17 8.77
CA ALA A 299 18.32 36.97 9.36
C ALA A 299 19.67 36.27 9.25
N ILE A 300 20.73 37.02 9.00
CA ILE A 300 22.11 36.56 9.08
C ILE A 300 22.78 37.23 10.29
N LEU A 301 23.30 36.43 11.19
CA LEU A 301 24.01 36.87 12.39
C LEU A 301 25.51 36.67 12.23
N ASP A 302 26.31 37.57 12.74
CA ASP A 302 27.75 37.43 12.81
C ASP A 302 28.19 36.39 13.86
N GLU A 303 29.48 36.08 13.92
CA GLU A 303 30.06 35.12 14.90
C GLU A 303 29.77 35.50 16.37
N THR A 304 29.51 36.80 16.64
CA THR A 304 29.18 37.28 17.99
C THR A 304 27.69 37.10 18.33
N GLY A 305 26.87 36.81 17.34
CA GLY A 305 25.40 36.67 17.44
C GLY A 305 24.64 37.98 17.18
N LYS A 306 25.33 39.02 16.65
CA LYS A 306 24.70 40.28 16.26
C LYS A 306 24.12 40.12 14.84
N VAL A 307 22.91 40.59 14.64
CA VAL A 307 22.28 40.62 13.32
C VAL A 307 22.99 41.58 12.39
N GLU A 308 23.53 41.08 11.28
CA GLU A 308 24.21 41.85 10.24
C GLU A 308 23.24 42.21 9.11
N GLN A 309 22.41 41.27 8.70
CA GLN A 309 21.51 41.42 7.56
C GLN A 309 20.14 40.78 7.86
N VAL A 310 19.09 41.40 7.36
CA VAL A 310 17.73 40.90 7.46
C VAL A 310 17.05 41.04 6.10
N TYR A 311 16.34 40.02 5.70
CA TYR A 311 15.44 39.98 4.55
C TYR A 311 14.02 39.76 5.08
N HIS A 312 13.19 40.79 4.93
CA HIS A 312 11.83 40.79 5.46
C HIS A 312 10.84 40.13 4.49
N SER A 313 9.95 39.32 5.03
CA SER A 313 8.77 38.78 4.30
C SER A 313 7.85 39.95 3.92
N GLY A 314 7.46 40.01 2.66
CA GLY A 314 6.63 41.09 2.09
C GLY A 314 7.42 42.36 1.67
N GLU A 315 8.73 42.35 1.76
CA GLU A 315 9.65 43.45 1.33
C GLU A 315 10.66 42.93 0.30
N GLU A 316 11.86 42.47 0.74
CA GLU A 316 12.88 41.88 -0.14
C GLU A 316 12.49 40.46 -0.58
N LEU A 317 11.76 39.76 0.26
CA LEU A 317 11.17 38.46 -0.05
C LEU A 317 9.65 38.66 -0.30
N ALA A 318 9.01 37.75 -1.05
CA ALA A 318 7.57 37.68 -1.09
C ALA A 318 6.97 37.41 0.30
N GLU A 319 5.64 37.50 0.47
CA GLU A 319 4.97 37.14 1.74
C GLU A 319 5.08 35.64 2.01
N VAL A 320 6.23 35.20 2.54
CA VAL A 320 6.56 33.79 2.71
C VAL A 320 7.06 33.47 4.11
N ASN A 321 6.82 32.23 4.49
CA ASN A 321 7.39 31.53 5.62
C ASN A 321 8.58 30.69 5.11
N ILE A 322 9.78 30.89 5.68
CA ILE A 322 10.94 30.10 5.31
C ILE A 322 10.95 28.82 6.13
N LEU A 323 10.90 27.68 5.46
CA LEU A 323 10.82 26.36 6.09
C LEU A 323 12.19 25.74 6.32
N SER A 324 13.09 25.86 5.36
CA SER A 324 14.38 25.17 5.34
C SER A 324 15.51 26.06 4.87
N LEU A 325 16.74 25.79 5.32
CA LEU A 325 17.94 26.47 4.93
C LEU A 325 19.03 25.47 4.55
N PHE A 326 19.87 25.87 3.58
CA PHE A 326 20.99 25.06 3.16
C PHE A 326 22.14 25.95 2.66
N GLU A 327 23.39 25.59 2.97
CA GLU A 327 24.58 26.24 2.43
C GLU A 327 25.21 25.36 1.35
N THR A 328 25.35 25.87 0.15
CA THR A 328 26.01 25.18 -0.97
C THR A 328 27.50 25.07 -0.74
N ARG A 329 28.20 24.22 -1.52
CA ARG A 329 29.67 24.13 -1.46
C ARG A 329 30.40 25.44 -1.83
N GLU A 330 29.72 26.35 -2.57
CA GLU A 330 30.22 27.67 -2.94
C GLU A 330 29.95 28.73 -1.85
N GLY A 331 29.20 28.36 -0.80
CA GLY A 331 28.83 29.26 0.29
C GLY A 331 27.56 30.06 0.03
N ASP A 332 26.82 29.76 -1.05
CA ASP A 332 25.52 30.36 -1.31
C ASP A 332 24.47 29.76 -0.35
N ILE A 333 23.52 30.57 0.12
CA ILE A 333 22.48 30.14 1.05
C ILE A 333 21.18 29.93 0.27
N LEU A 334 20.68 28.72 0.28
CA LEU A 334 19.35 28.38 -0.25
C LEU A 334 18.33 28.45 0.89
N ALA A 335 17.27 29.21 0.70
CA ALA A 335 16.15 29.34 1.62
C ALA A 335 14.87 28.78 0.96
N GLY A 336 14.44 27.62 1.40
CA GLY A 336 13.21 26.97 0.96
C GLY A 336 11.99 27.55 1.66
N THR A 337 10.92 27.80 0.91
CA THR A 337 9.74 28.51 1.38
C THR A 337 8.46 27.69 1.35
N ASP A 338 7.45 28.22 2.01
CA ASP A 338 6.07 27.72 2.03
C ASP A 338 5.25 28.42 0.93
N GLY A 339 5.51 28.08 -0.33
CA GLY A 339 4.70 28.52 -1.46
C GLY A 339 5.35 29.48 -2.49
N GLU A 340 6.61 29.86 -2.30
CA GLU A 340 7.33 30.75 -3.24
C GLU A 340 8.67 30.13 -3.72
N GLY A 341 8.84 28.80 -3.60
CA GLY A 341 10.04 28.11 -4.07
C GLY A 341 11.27 28.39 -3.23
N ILE A 342 12.38 28.73 -3.88
CA ILE A 342 13.70 28.90 -3.26
C ILE A 342 14.22 30.30 -3.52
N TYR A 343 14.70 30.94 -2.46
CA TYR A 343 15.57 32.14 -2.57
C TYR A 343 17.02 31.73 -2.35
N GLU A 344 17.91 32.13 -3.27
CA GLU A 344 19.36 31.91 -3.17
C GLU A 344 20.07 33.22 -2.90
N LEU A 345 20.78 33.28 -1.78
CA LEU A 345 21.67 34.38 -1.43
C LEU A 345 23.07 34.01 -1.89
N GLU A 346 23.58 34.69 -2.91
CA GLU A 346 24.92 34.45 -3.44
C GLU A 346 26.01 34.92 -2.47
N ALA A 347 26.96 34.06 -2.17
CA ALA A 347 28.07 34.34 -1.27
C ALA A 347 28.90 35.59 -1.73
N GLY A 348 29.08 36.56 -0.82
CA GLY A 348 29.85 37.77 -1.10
C GLY A 348 29.24 38.76 -2.10
N LYS A 349 27.94 38.58 -2.44
CA LYS A 349 27.20 39.47 -3.31
C LYS A 349 25.90 39.91 -2.62
N ASP A 350 25.37 41.07 -2.99
CA ASP A 350 24.04 41.54 -2.60
C ASP A 350 22.99 41.06 -3.61
N THR A 351 23.14 39.84 -4.13
CA THR A 351 22.21 39.26 -5.14
C THR A 351 21.33 38.25 -4.49
N LEU A 352 20.03 38.40 -4.69
CA LEU A 352 19.00 37.48 -4.31
C LEU A 352 18.41 36.87 -5.59
N LEU A 353 18.61 35.58 -5.83
CA LEU A 353 18.01 34.83 -6.93
C LEU A 353 16.74 34.12 -6.42
N HIS A 354 15.81 33.88 -7.31
CA HIS A 354 14.57 33.23 -6.99
C HIS A 354 14.28 32.08 -7.98
N TYR A 355 13.94 30.91 -7.48
CA TYR A 355 13.60 29.73 -8.27
C TYR A 355 12.21 29.23 -7.86
N SER A 356 11.38 28.98 -8.85
CA SER A 356 10.00 28.55 -8.71
C SER A 356 9.71 27.32 -9.60
N THR A 357 8.48 26.94 -9.68
CA THR A 357 8.02 25.91 -10.63
C THR A 357 8.28 26.29 -12.10
N GLU A 358 8.45 27.59 -12.43
CA GLU A 358 8.84 28.04 -13.77
C GLU A 358 10.32 27.71 -14.08
N ASP A 359 11.16 27.52 -13.04
CA ASP A 359 12.58 27.25 -13.15
C ASP A 359 12.94 25.75 -12.99
N GLY A 360 11.93 24.89 -12.84
CA GLY A 360 12.09 23.42 -12.81
C GLY A 360 11.80 22.76 -11.47
N LEU A 361 11.35 23.50 -10.45
CA LEU A 361 10.77 22.89 -9.25
C LEU A 361 9.46 22.16 -9.60
N ASN A 362 9.18 21.08 -8.89
CA ASN A 362 7.90 20.37 -8.99
C ASN A 362 6.81 20.96 -8.05
N SER A 363 7.23 21.79 -7.10
CA SER A 363 6.37 22.59 -6.22
C SER A 363 7.11 23.78 -5.66
N ASP A 364 6.37 24.84 -5.33
CA ASP A 364 6.89 26.03 -4.67
C ASP A 364 6.92 25.91 -3.13
N VAL A 365 6.50 24.76 -2.56
CA VAL A 365 6.66 24.42 -1.14
C VAL A 365 7.90 23.54 -0.97
N VAL A 366 8.97 24.09 -0.40
CA VAL A 366 10.27 23.42 -0.26
C VAL A 366 10.52 23.08 1.21
N SER A 367 10.43 21.79 1.53
CA SER A 367 10.49 21.29 2.91
C SER A 367 11.90 21.09 3.43
N CYS A 368 12.82 20.59 2.59
CA CYS A 368 14.16 20.21 3.04
C CYS A 368 15.18 20.21 1.90
N PHE A 369 16.45 20.19 2.29
CA PHE A 369 17.61 20.06 1.40
C PHE A 369 18.56 19.00 1.96
N ALA A 370 19.28 18.31 1.07
CA ALA A 370 20.37 17.43 1.45
C ALA A 370 21.53 17.49 0.45
N GLN A 371 22.78 17.51 0.94
CA GLN A 371 23.96 17.50 0.08
C GLN A 371 24.22 16.11 -0.48
N GLY A 372 24.04 15.95 -1.79
CA GLY A 372 24.47 14.77 -2.53
C GLY A 372 25.88 14.91 -3.10
N ASP A 373 26.34 13.83 -3.75
CA ASP A 373 27.69 13.81 -4.37
C ASP A 373 27.79 14.78 -5.55
N GLN A 374 26.75 14.94 -6.35
CA GLN A 374 26.73 15.72 -7.59
C GLN A 374 26.00 17.06 -7.48
N GLY A 375 25.33 17.35 -6.37
CA GLY A 375 24.55 18.58 -6.15
C GLY A 375 23.67 18.45 -4.92
N VAL A 376 22.60 19.25 -4.88
CA VAL A 376 21.70 19.34 -3.74
C VAL A 376 20.36 18.69 -4.06
N TRP A 377 19.93 17.77 -3.23
CA TRP A 377 18.59 17.20 -3.25
C TRP A 377 17.61 18.16 -2.59
N ILE A 378 16.45 18.35 -3.20
CA ILE A 378 15.41 19.27 -2.75
C ILE A 378 14.12 18.46 -2.55
N GLY A 379 13.65 18.38 -1.30
CA GLY A 379 12.36 17.80 -0.95
C GLY A 379 11.26 18.85 -0.99
N THR A 380 10.15 18.51 -1.63
CA THR A 380 8.97 19.37 -1.76
C THR A 380 7.71 18.63 -1.32
N ASP A 381 6.59 19.33 -1.19
CA ASP A 381 5.29 18.72 -0.89
C ASP A 381 4.72 17.87 -2.05
N SER A 382 5.27 18.02 -3.25
CA SER A 382 4.83 17.31 -4.47
C SER A 382 5.88 16.36 -5.04
N GLY A 383 7.06 16.26 -4.42
CA GLY A 383 8.09 15.33 -4.89
C GLY A 383 9.52 15.69 -4.56
N LEU A 384 10.42 15.22 -5.41
CA LEU A 384 11.87 15.39 -5.28
C LEU A 384 12.41 16.16 -6.48
N CYS A 385 13.27 17.14 -6.22
CA CYS A 385 14.06 17.84 -7.23
C CYS A 385 15.55 17.72 -6.93
N PHE A 386 16.35 18.00 -7.93
CA PHE A 386 17.80 18.02 -7.83
C PHE A 386 18.35 19.34 -8.36
N TYR A 387 19.12 20.05 -7.54
CA TYR A 387 19.81 21.28 -7.91
C TYR A 387 21.28 20.98 -8.24
N SER A 388 21.65 21.21 -9.49
CA SER A 388 23.04 21.11 -9.94
C SER A 388 23.78 22.37 -9.62
N GLU A 389 24.66 22.35 -8.62
CA GLU A 389 25.48 23.48 -8.23
C GLU A 389 26.36 23.98 -9.42
N ALA A 390 26.90 23.04 -10.22
CA ALA A 390 27.78 23.36 -11.35
C ALA A 390 27.10 24.16 -12.48
N PHE A 391 25.78 23.93 -12.68
CA PHE A 391 25.00 24.57 -13.74
C PHE A 391 23.96 25.55 -13.21
N ARG A 392 23.81 25.68 -11.88
CA ARG A 392 22.74 26.46 -11.23
C ARG A 392 21.36 26.19 -11.84
N MET A 393 21.05 24.92 -11.98
CA MET A 393 19.84 24.45 -12.65
C MET A 393 19.13 23.42 -11.79
N ILE A 394 17.83 23.59 -11.65
CA ILE A 394 16.94 22.64 -10.99
C ILE A 394 16.40 21.66 -12.04
N SER A 395 16.38 20.39 -11.70
CA SER A 395 15.76 19.34 -12.47
C SER A 395 14.77 18.56 -11.61
N ASN A 396 13.59 18.27 -12.18
CA ASN A 396 12.60 17.44 -11.54
C ASN A 396 13.03 15.97 -11.62
N VAL A 397 12.89 15.25 -10.52
CA VAL A 397 13.08 13.80 -10.44
C VAL A 397 11.70 13.12 -10.54
N GLU A 398 11.61 12.00 -11.21
CA GLU A 398 10.33 11.28 -11.43
C GLU A 398 9.83 10.62 -10.12
N TYR A 399 9.61 11.47 -9.11
CA TYR A 399 9.07 11.10 -7.79
C TYR A 399 8.00 12.11 -7.38
N SER A 400 6.77 11.65 -7.20
CA SER A 400 5.57 12.49 -7.03
C SER A 400 4.90 12.39 -5.66
N ASN A 401 5.62 11.86 -4.64
CA ASN A 401 5.13 11.84 -3.26
C ASN A 401 5.82 12.91 -2.43
N SER A 402 5.10 13.53 -1.49
CA SER A 402 5.67 14.55 -0.61
C SER A 402 6.91 14.05 0.12
N VAL A 403 7.98 14.85 0.12
CA VAL A 403 9.22 14.60 0.85
C VAL A 403 9.30 15.61 1.98
N TYR A 404 9.32 15.13 3.22
CA TYR A 404 9.39 15.96 4.42
C TYR A 404 10.83 16.19 4.88
N ASP A 405 11.67 15.14 4.73
CA ASP A 405 13.09 15.20 5.07
C ASP A 405 13.91 14.22 4.23
N ILE A 406 15.21 14.49 4.09
CA ILE A 406 16.16 13.70 3.30
C ILE A 406 17.41 13.45 4.11
N GLU A 407 17.72 12.19 4.37
CA GLU A 407 18.94 11.77 5.03
C GLU A 407 19.85 11.01 4.06
N ILE A 408 21.12 11.38 4.00
CA ILE A 408 22.10 10.69 3.15
C ILE A 408 23.18 10.10 4.04
N ALA A 409 23.26 8.79 4.03
CA ALA A 409 24.25 8.07 4.81
C ALA A 409 24.74 6.81 4.09
N ARG A 410 26.05 6.58 4.12
CA ARG A 410 26.70 5.34 3.65
C ARG A 410 26.30 4.94 2.24
N GLY A 411 26.15 5.92 1.33
CA GLY A 411 25.80 5.69 -0.07
C GLY A 411 24.33 5.38 -0.31
N SER A 412 23.47 5.51 0.70
CA SER A 412 22.02 5.43 0.58
C SER A 412 21.38 6.80 0.82
N VAL A 413 20.37 7.11 0.02
CA VAL A 413 19.46 8.24 0.20
C VAL A 413 18.18 7.73 0.85
N TRP A 414 17.80 8.33 1.96
CA TRP A 414 16.59 8.01 2.70
C TRP A 414 15.62 9.18 2.57
N LEU A 415 14.52 8.98 1.83
CA LEU A 415 13.46 9.97 1.69
C LEU A 415 12.37 9.66 2.70
N ILE A 416 12.15 10.57 3.64
CA ILE A 416 11.09 10.51 4.64
C ILE A 416 9.93 11.33 4.11
N GLY A 417 8.74 10.73 3.95
CA GLY A 417 7.63 11.44 3.33
C GLY A 417 6.27 10.79 3.56
N SER A 418 5.30 11.19 2.74
CA SER A 418 3.89 10.77 2.89
C SER A 418 3.65 9.27 2.74
N MET A 419 4.50 8.56 2.01
CA MET A 419 4.41 7.11 1.79
C MET A 419 5.24 6.29 2.79
N GLY A 420 5.84 6.94 3.79
CA GLY A 420 6.79 6.33 4.70
C GLY A 420 8.22 6.70 4.38
N VAL A 421 9.14 5.75 4.42
CA VAL A 421 10.57 5.93 4.18
C VAL A 421 10.98 5.17 2.94
N LEU A 422 11.52 5.86 1.95
CA LEU A 422 12.14 5.24 0.77
C LEU A 422 13.65 5.19 0.96
N ARG A 423 14.25 4.01 0.83
CA ARG A 423 15.69 3.83 0.67
C ARG A 423 16.03 3.66 -0.80
N SER A 424 16.92 4.49 -1.32
CA SER A 424 17.44 4.42 -2.68
C SER A 424 18.93 4.80 -2.71
N SER A 425 19.52 4.90 -3.88
CA SER A 425 20.84 5.51 -4.10
C SER A 425 20.71 6.72 -5.01
N GLU A 426 21.72 7.62 -5.01
CA GLU A 426 21.71 8.79 -5.88
C GLU A 426 21.66 8.40 -7.37
N ASP A 427 22.39 7.35 -7.75
CA ASP A 427 22.40 6.85 -9.15
C ASP A 427 21.02 6.34 -9.58
N GLU A 428 20.30 5.67 -8.68
CA GLU A 428 18.92 5.18 -8.95
C GLU A 428 17.94 6.35 -9.06
N LEU A 429 18.07 7.37 -8.19
CA LEU A 429 17.19 8.55 -8.21
C LEU A 429 17.41 9.44 -9.43
N LEU A 430 18.64 9.53 -9.93
CA LEU A 430 19.00 10.29 -11.15
C LEU A 430 18.81 9.46 -12.43
N GLY A 431 18.52 8.18 -12.33
CA GLY A 431 18.34 7.28 -13.46
C GLY A 431 17.04 7.54 -14.24
N SER A 432 17.06 7.27 -15.55
CA SER A 432 15.92 7.51 -16.45
C SER A 432 14.85 6.38 -16.45
N ASN A 433 14.97 5.36 -15.61
CA ASN A 433 14.09 4.18 -15.62
C ASN A 433 12.99 4.19 -14.56
N GLY A 434 12.68 5.36 -14.00
CA GLY A 434 11.82 5.50 -12.83
C GLY A 434 12.57 5.21 -11.53
N ILE A 435 11.99 5.61 -10.39
CA ILE A 435 12.62 5.42 -9.08
C ILE A 435 12.59 3.94 -8.72
N SER A 436 13.77 3.37 -8.55
CA SER A 436 13.95 2.09 -7.88
C SER A 436 14.35 2.33 -6.43
N GLY A 437 13.87 1.49 -5.53
CA GLY A 437 14.17 1.60 -4.10
C GLY A 437 13.22 0.77 -3.27
N ARG A 438 13.51 0.69 -1.97
CA ARG A 438 12.69 -0.04 -1.01
C ARG A 438 11.93 0.92 -0.10
N TYR A 439 10.61 0.83 -0.12
CA TYR A 439 9.75 1.53 0.83
C TYR A 439 9.62 0.75 2.14
N PHE A 440 9.64 1.51 3.23
CA PHE A 440 9.34 1.07 4.58
C PHE A 440 8.17 1.89 5.09
N ALA A 441 7.04 1.25 5.31
CA ALA A 441 5.78 1.91 5.65
C ALA A 441 5.04 1.15 6.77
N THR A 442 3.74 1.39 6.89
CA THR A 442 2.89 0.75 7.92
C THR A 442 3.00 -0.78 7.92
N GLY A 443 3.07 -1.41 6.73
CA GLY A 443 3.28 -2.86 6.59
C GLY A 443 4.61 -3.37 7.14
N ASP A 444 5.62 -2.51 7.29
CA ASP A 444 6.91 -2.80 7.89
C ASP A 444 6.97 -2.44 9.38
N GLY A 445 5.89 -1.88 9.93
CA GLY A 445 5.75 -1.52 11.34
C GLY A 445 5.89 -0.02 11.66
N LEU A 446 5.85 0.87 10.67
CA LEU A 446 5.75 2.32 10.88
C LEU A 446 4.30 2.66 11.23
N THR A 447 3.96 2.59 12.50
CA THR A 447 2.59 2.77 13.00
C THR A 447 2.25 4.21 13.36
N LYS A 448 3.27 5.03 13.64
CA LYS A 448 3.11 6.45 13.99
C LYS A 448 3.03 7.31 12.74
N THR A 449 2.28 8.40 12.81
CA THR A 449 2.17 9.39 11.73
C THR A 449 3.42 10.24 11.66
N ILE A 450 4.10 10.27 10.53
CA ILE A 450 5.30 11.10 10.32
C ILE A 450 4.91 12.59 10.43
N ASN A 451 5.70 13.36 11.17
CA ASN A 451 5.55 14.81 11.23
C ASN A 451 6.05 15.45 9.93
N THR A 452 5.19 16.21 9.26
CA THR A 452 5.46 16.84 7.96
C THR A 452 6.55 17.92 7.98
N THR A 453 6.88 18.42 9.15
CA THR A 453 7.93 19.45 9.38
C THR A 453 9.05 18.93 10.28
N GLY A 454 9.10 17.60 10.47
CA GLY A 454 10.07 16.96 11.35
C GLY A 454 11.42 16.76 10.67
N ASN A 455 12.51 17.11 11.37
CA ASN A 455 13.86 16.79 10.92
C ASN A 455 14.32 15.47 11.56
N ALA A 456 14.49 14.47 10.74
CA ALA A 456 15.01 13.16 11.12
C ALA A 456 16.53 13.23 11.39
N CYS A 457 17.07 12.13 11.89
CA CYS A 457 18.51 12.03 12.12
C CYS A 457 18.96 10.58 11.98
N ILE A 458 20.05 10.34 11.26
CA ILE A 458 20.76 9.05 11.32
C ILE A 458 21.91 9.20 12.30
N ASP A 459 21.86 8.43 13.40
CA ASP A 459 22.90 8.45 14.42
C ASP A 459 24.20 7.77 13.96
N THR A 460 25.26 7.91 14.75
CA THR A 460 26.57 7.30 14.47
C THR A 460 26.55 5.78 14.41
N ASN A 461 25.51 5.14 14.96
CA ASN A 461 25.29 3.69 14.92
C ASN A 461 24.43 3.23 13.73
N GLY A 462 24.02 4.17 12.86
CA GLY A 462 23.20 3.87 11.70
C GLY A 462 21.70 3.70 12.02
N LYS A 463 21.22 4.25 13.12
CA LYS A 463 19.78 4.27 13.42
C LYS A 463 19.16 5.56 12.89
N LEU A 464 18.14 5.42 12.07
CA LEU A 464 17.32 6.52 11.57
C LEU A 464 16.18 6.79 12.55
N TYR A 465 16.19 7.97 13.16
CA TYR A 465 15.17 8.49 14.06
C TYR A 465 14.19 9.34 13.26
N ILE A 466 12.96 8.89 13.14
CA ILE A 466 11.91 9.54 12.36
C ILE A 466 10.99 10.29 13.31
N CYS A 467 10.88 11.60 13.10
CA CYS A 467 9.98 12.46 13.87
C CYS A 467 8.52 12.17 13.52
N CYS A 468 7.72 11.86 14.53
CA CYS A 468 6.30 11.55 14.39
C CYS A 468 5.44 12.43 15.31
N ASN A 469 4.14 12.49 15.01
CA ASN A 469 3.19 13.26 15.80
C ASN A 469 3.04 12.73 17.23
N GLU A 470 3.26 11.42 17.44
CA GLU A 470 3.11 10.73 18.71
C GLU A 470 4.46 10.25 19.28
N GLY A 471 5.59 10.85 18.85
CA GLY A 471 6.92 10.49 19.31
C GLY A 471 7.90 10.15 18.20
N ILE A 472 8.73 9.11 18.37
CA ILE A 472 9.80 8.77 17.44
C ILE A 472 9.67 7.29 17.03
N SER A 473 9.74 7.03 15.73
CA SER A 473 9.95 5.70 15.17
C SER A 473 11.41 5.54 14.76
N VAL A 474 12.03 4.40 15.08
CA VAL A 474 13.45 4.16 14.79
C VAL A 474 13.63 2.98 13.87
N LEU A 475 14.37 3.16 12.79
CA LEU A 475 14.78 2.12 11.86
C LEU A 475 16.30 1.89 11.98
N ASP A 476 16.72 0.65 12.25
CA ASP A 476 18.15 0.27 12.19
C ASP A 476 18.55 0.08 10.74
N THR A 477 19.21 1.08 10.14
CA THR A 477 19.52 1.07 8.70
C THR A 477 20.61 0.07 8.31
N GLU A 478 21.38 -0.44 9.29
CA GLU A 478 22.45 -1.41 9.08
C GLU A 478 21.98 -2.86 9.25
N HIS A 479 21.00 -3.08 10.12
CA HIS A 479 20.52 -4.41 10.48
C HIS A 479 19.02 -4.58 10.20
N ILE A 480 18.58 -4.14 9.01
CA ILE A 480 17.21 -4.35 8.57
C ILE A 480 17.02 -5.85 8.32
N TRP A 481 16.10 -6.46 9.06
CA TRP A 481 15.72 -7.83 8.77
C TRP A 481 14.74 -7.87 7.58
N TYR A 482 14.83 -8.94 6.79
CA TYR A 482 13.91 -9.21 5.69
C TYR A 482 13.24 -10.56 5.92
N ASN A 483 11.98 -10.67 5.49
CA ASN A 483 11.29 -11.96 5.52
C ASN A 483 11.82 -12.83 4.39
N GLU A 484 12.64 -13.81 4.73
CA GLU A 484 13.21 -14.79 3.78
C GLU A 484 12.28 -15.99 3.56
N VAL A 485 11.13 -16.04 4.23
CA VAL A 485 10.18 -17.14 4.09
C VAL A 485 9.46 -17.02 2.75
N GLN A 486 9.53 -18.10 1.98
CA GLN A 486 8.97 -18.16 0.64
C GLN A 486 7.44 -18.21 0.70
N PRO A 487 6.71 -17.38 -0.06
CA PRO A 487 5.26 -17.40 -0.09
C PRO A 487 4.74 -18.68 -0.73
N ILE A 488 3.59 -19.14 -0.27
CA ILE A 488 2.91 -20.35 -0.78
C ILE A 488 1.76 -19.90 -1.69
N ILE A 489 1.70 -20.45 -2.90
CA ILE A 489 0.63 -20.15 -3.85
C ILE A 489 -0.31 -21.37 -3.95
N LYS A 490 -1.62 -21.11 -3.90
CA LYS A 490 -2.64 -22.14 -4.17
C LYS A 490 -3.74 -21.60 -5.06
N VAL A 491 -4.20 -22.42 -6.03
CA VAL A 491 -5.46 -22.16 -6.72
C VAL A 491 -6.60 -22.51 -5.75
N THR A 492 -7.51 -21.59 -5.56
CA THR A 492 -8.65 -21.76 -4.65
C THR A 492 -9.91 -22.20 -5.39
N ARG A 493 -10.07 -21.73 -6.63
CA ARG A 493 -11.24 -22.05 -7.44
C ARG A 493 -10.95 -21.82 -8.92
N ILE A 494 -11.50 -22.67 -9.77
CA ILE A 494 -11.57 -22.43 -11.21
C ILE A 494 -13.06 -22.42 -11.60
N ASP A 495 -13.48 -21.37 -12.29
CA ASP A 495 -14.84 -21.20 -12.79
C ASP A 495 -14.83 -21.14 -14.32
N ILE A 496 -15.64 -21.97 -14.94
CA ILE A 496 -15.84 -22.01 -16.39
C ILE A 496 -17.31 -21.75 -16.68
N ASP A 497 -17.62 -20.57 -17.24
CA ASP A 497 -18.98 -20.12 -17.58
C ASP A 497 -19.98 -20.27 -16.42
N GLY A 498 -19.55 -20.02 -15.17
CA GLY A 498 -20.39 -20.10 -13.96
C GLY A 498 -20.44 -21.50 -13.32
N THR A 499 -19.66 -22.46 -13.82
CA THR A 499 -19.49 -23.76 -13.17
C THR A 499 -18.15 -23.80 -12.47
N SER A 500 -18.16 -24.01 -11.16
CA SER A 500 -16.95 -24.04 -10.32
C SER A 500 -16.39 -25.46 -10.21
N TYR A 501 -15.05 -25.54 -10.25
CA TYR A 501 -14.27 -26.77 -10.09
C TYR A 501 -13.26 -26.55 -8.97
N GLU A 502 -13.04 -27.56 -8.13
CA GLU A 502 -11.95 -27.57 -7.15
C GLU A 502 -10.65 -28.02 -7.82
N PHE A 503 -9.53 -27.38 -7.46
CA PHE A 503 -8.25 -27.63 -8.12
C PHE A 503 -7.70 -29.04 -7.84
N ASP A 504 -7.97 -29.59 -6.65
CA ASP A 504 -7.53 -30.94 -6.27
C ASP A 504 -8.13 -32.07 -7.15
N ASP A 505 -9.20 -31.76 -7.87
CA ASP A 505 -9.83 -32.69 -8.85
C ASP A 505 -9.13 -32.70 -10.22
N LEU A 506 -8.10 -31.88 -10.43
CA LEU A 506 -7.49 -31.61 -11.74
C LEU A 506 -6.08 -32.23 -11.91
N ASN A 507 -5.87 -33.46 -11.42
CA ASN A 507 -4.57 -34.15 -11.42
C ASN A 507 -3.84 -34.25 -12.80
N ASP A 508 -4.56 -34.05 -13.92
CA ASP A 508 -4.04 -34.17 -15.29
C ASP A 508 -4.15 -32.90 -16.14
N GLY A 509 -4.39 -31.74 -15.52
CA GLY A 509 -4.64 -30.47 -16.22
C GLY A 509 -6.14 -30.19 -16.45
N LEU A 510 -6.45 -28.96 -16.82
CA LEU A 510 -7.80 -28.49 -17.03
C LEU A 510 -8.21 -28.64 -18.49
N VAL A 511 -9.20 -29.49 -18.78
CA VAL A 511 -9.78 -29.61 -20.12
C VAL A 511 -11.05 -28.77 -20.25
N ILE A 512 -11.07 -27.84 -21.20
CA ILE A 512 -12.16 -26.88 -21.43
C ILE A 512 -12.85 -27.22 -22.74
N LYS A 513 -14.17 -27.24 -22.74
CA LYS A 513 -14.97 -27.47 -23.95
C LYS A 513 -14.82 -26.32 -24.95
N SER A 514 -15.02 -26.65 -26.22
CA SER A 514 -14.88 -25.67 -27.31
C SER A 514 -15.87 -24.48 -27.24
N ASP A 515 -17.01 -24.66 -26.58
CA ASP A 515 -18.07 -23.66 -26.43
C ASP A 515 -17.86 -22.74 -25.21
N ALA A 516 -16.90 -23.04 -24.34
CA ALA A 516 -16.60 -22.22 -23.19
C ALA A 516 -16.10 -20.82 -23.61
N SER A 517 -16.71 -19.79 -23.00
CA SER A 517 -16.45 -18.39 -23.33
C SER A 517 -15.60 -17.68 -22.31
N LYS A 518 -15.67 -18.09 -21.03
CA LYS A 518 -14.98 -17.44 -19.93
C LYS A 518 -14.37 -18.48 -18.99
N VAL A 519 -13.10 -18.27 -18.66
CA VAL A 519 -12.38 -19.02 -17.61
C VAL A 519 -11.90 -18.04 -16.57
N THR A 520 -12.23 -18.29 -15.32
CA THR A 520 -11.79 -17.51 -14.18
C THR A 520 -10.98 -18.41 -13.25
N ILE A 521 -9.81 -17.98 -12.86
CA ILE A 521 -8.89 -18.71 -11.98
C ILE A 521 -8.68 -17.85 -10.77
N ASP A 522 -9.22 -18.26 -9.63
CA ASP A 522 -8.99 -17.62 -8.34
C ASP A 522 -7.83 -18.32 -7.65
N PHE A 523 -6.88 -17.58 -7.16
CA PHE A 523 -5.72 -18.10 -6.44
C PHE A 523 -5.46 -17.29 -5.17
N ALA A 524 -4.79 -17.90 -4.21
CA ALA A 524 -4.39 -17.26 -2.97
C ALA A 524 -2.88 -17.34 -2.82
N VAL A 525 -2.30 -16.28 -2.29
CA VAL A 525 -0.90 -16.21 -1.87
C VAL A 525 -0.89 -16.12 -0.35
N PHE A 526 -0.29 -17.11 0.28
CA PHE A 526 -0.09 -17.11 1.71
C PHE A 526 1.27 -16.48 1.98
N SER A 527 1.25 -15.28 2.44
CA SER A 527 2.29 -14.50 3.08
C SER A 527 1.57 -13.40 3.86
N TYR A 528 1.91 -13.25 5.11
CA TYR A 528 1.16 -12.42 6.04
C TYR A 528 1.95 -11.20 6.50
N THR A 529 3.28 -11.31 6.45
CA THR A 529 4.19 -10.21 6.78
C THR A 529 4.21 -9.21 5.64
N ASN A 530 3.84 -7.96 5.92
CA ASN A 530 3.78 -6.85 4.95
C ASN A 530 2.96 -7.18 3.69
N ARG A 531 1.70 -7.54 3.91
CA ARG A 531 0.79 -8.06 2.88
C ARG A 531 0.58 -7.09 1.71
N SER A 532 0.50 -5.79 1.96
CA SER A 532 0.29 -4.79 0.91
C SER A 532 1.40 -4.75 -0.15
N ASN A 533 2.62 -5.14 0.23
CA ASN A 533 3.78 -5.17 -0.66
C ASN A 533 3.99 -6.54 -1.34
N ILE A 534 3.08 -7.50 -1.17
CA ILE A 534 3.15 -8.77 -1.92
C ILE A 534 2.99 -8.45 -3.40
N LYS A 535 3.88 -9.01 -4.22
CA LYS A 535 3.83 -8.93 -5.67
C LYS A 535 3.48 -10.30 -6.24
N VAL A 536 2.56 -10.32 -7.19
CA VAL A 536 2.15 -11.54 -7.90
C VAL A 536 2.23 -11.30 -9.40
N GLU A 537 2.87 -12.18 -10.11
CA GLU A 537 2.97 -12.17 -11.56
C GLU A 537 2.29 -13.42 -12.12
N TYR A 538 1.28 -13.26 -12.95
CA TYR A 538 0.65 -14.39 -13.62
C TYR A 538 0.64 -14.22 -15.14
N ARG A 539 0.62 -15.33 -15.83
CA ARG A 539 0.60 -15.37 -17.29
C ARG A 539 -0.07 -16.64 -17.81
N LEU A 540 -0.81 -16.52 -18.89
CA LEU A 540 -1.28 -17.64 -19.70
C LEU A 540 -0.40 -17.75 -20.95
N GLU A 541 0.61 -18.63 -20.91
CA GLU A 541 1.49 -18.86 -22.05
C GLU A 541 0.70 -19.42 -23.24
N GLY A 542 0.95 -18.85 -24.41
CA GLY A 542 0.18 -19.12 -25.62
C GLY A 542 -0.96 -18.15 -25.88
N PHE A 543 -1.32 -17.32 -24.90
CA PHE A 543 -2.31 -16.25 -25.01
C PHE A 543 -1.70 -14.86 -24.77
N GLU A 544 -0.91 -14.71 -23.72
CA GLU A 544 -0.26 -13.45 -23.32
C GLU A 544 1.24 -13.49 -23.58
N SER A 545 1.80 -12.37 -24.05
CA SER A 545 3.25 -12.22 -24.24
C SER A 545 3.97 -11.77 -22.98
N ASN A 546 3.33 -10.92 -22.14
CA ASN A 546 3.87 -10.38 -20.91
C ASN A 546 3.04 -10.87 -19.71
N PRO A 547 3.65 -11.07 -18.54
CA PRO A 547 2.91 -11.36 -17.31
C PRO A 547 2.08 -10.14 -16.87
N THR A 548 0.95 -10.41 -16.26
CA THR A 548 0.15 -9.42 -15.53
C THR A 548 0.65 -9.37 -14.09
N GLU A 549 0.89 -8.17 -13.59
CA GLU A 549 1.34 -7.90 -12.23
C GLU A 549 0.17 -7.47 -11.35
N LEU A 550 0.07 -8.07 -10.15
CA LEU A 550 -0.88 -7.73 -9.10
C LEU A 550 -0.13 -7.49 -7.79
N HIS A 551 -0.72 -6.67 -6.94
CA HIS A 551 -0.23 -6.41 -5.58
C HIS A 551 -1.14 -7.04 -4.52
N GLY A 552 -0.69 -7.10 -3.26
CA GLY A 552 -1.37 -7.82 -2.20
C GLY A 552 -2.79 -7.35 -1.87
N ASP A 553 -3.13 -6.10 -2.22
CA ASP A 553 -4.46 -5.51 -2.04
C ASP A 553 -5.39 -5.72 -3.25
N ASP A 554 -4.87 -6.24 -4.36
CA ASP A 554 -5.65 -6.55 -5.55
C ASP A 554 -6.44 -7.84 -5.38
N VAL A 555 -7.47 -8.01 -6.22
CA VAL A 555 -8.19 -9.27 -6.32
C VAL A 555 -7.31 -10.28 -7.05
N LEU A 556 -6.86 -11.31 -6.34
CA LEU A 556 -6.01 -12.36 -6.90
C LEU A 556 -6.81 -13.31 -7.80
N GLN A 557 -7.10 -12.84 -8.99
CA GLN A 557 -7.94 -13.50 -9.97
C GLN A 557 -7.42 -13.27 -11.39
N ALA A 558 -7.31 -14.32 -12.17
CA ALA A 558 -7.05 -14.27 -13.60
C ALA A 558 -8.33 -14.57 -14.39
N VAL A 559 -8.69 -13.71 -15.33
CA VAL A 559 -9.91 -13.86 -16.14
C VAL A 559 -9.55 -13.88 -17.60
N TYR A 560 -9.88 -14.97 -18.27
CA TYR A 560 -9.67 -15.16 -19.69
C TYR A 560 -11.01 -15.35 -20.40
N THR A 561 -11.19 -14.60 -21.47
CA THR A 561 -12.39 -14.68 -22.31
C THR A 561 -12.03 -15.03 -23.76
N ASN A 562 -12.89 -15.82 -24.39
CA ASN A 562 -12.75 -16.16 -25.81
C ASN A 562 -11.38 -16.76 -26.18
N LEU A 563 -10.85 -17.68 -25.35
CA LEU A 563 -9.66 -18.44 -25.69
C LEU A 563 -9.92 -19.24 -26.99
N ASP A 564 -8.98 -19.24 -27.90
CA ASP A 564 -9.00 -20.13 -29.06
C ASP A 564 -8.77 -21.59 -28.62
N GLY A 565 -9.17 -22.56 -29.49
CA GLY A 565 -8.86 -23.97 -29.23
C GLY A 565 -7.36 -24.26 -29.30
N GLY A 566 -6.79 -24.70 -28.17
CA GLY A 566 -5.33 -24.88 -28.07
C GLY A 566 -4.89 -25.37 -26.69
N VAL A 567 -3.57 -25.47 -26.51
CA VAL A 567 -2.97 -25.83 -25.24
C VAL A 567 -2.26 -24.59 -24.70
N TYR A 568 -2.54 -24.25 -23.46
CA TYR A 568 -2.02 -23.10 -22.75
C TYR A 568 -1.38 -23.56 -21.45
N THR A 569 -0.40 -22.83 -20.94
CA THR A 569 0.17 -23.07 -19.62
C THR A 569 -0.10 -21.84 -18.76
N PHE A 570 -0.89 -22.01 -17.72
CA PHE A 570 -1.09 -20.96 -16.71
C PHE A 570 0.05 -21.03 -15.71
N THR A 571 0.68 -19.90 -15.44
CA THR A 571 1.81 -19.80 -14.51
C THR A 571 1.58 -18.62 -13.59
N VAL A 572 1.82 -18.81 -12.28
CA VAL A 572 1.78 -17.75 -11.25
C VAL A 572 3.08 -17.79 -10.45
N ASN A 573 3.73 -16.64 -10.37
CA ASN A 573 4.83 -16.36 -9.45
C ASN A 573 4.34 -15.43 -8.35
N ALA A 574 4.87 -15.59 -7.13
CA ALA A 574 4.62 -14.66 -6.05
C ALA A 574 5.92 -14.32 -5.32
N TYR A 575 5.96 -13.09 -4.84
CA TYR A 575 7.02 -12.56 -4.00
C TYR A 575 6.38 -12.06 -2.71
N ASN A 576 6.97 -12.38 -1.57
CA ASN A 576 6.50 -11.84 -0.29
C ASN A 576 6.73 -10.32 -0.21
N GLY A 577 6.26 -9.66 0.84
CA GLY A 577 6.38 -8.21 1.00
C GLY A 577 7.83 -7.67 1.04
N ASP A 578 8.82 -8.54 1.19
CA ASP A 578 10.26 -8.20 1.17
C ASP A 578 10.96 -8.63 -0.13
N GLY A 579 10.21 -9.17 -1.11
CA GLY A 579 10.72 -9.54 -2.42
C GLY A 579 11.27 -10.97 -2.52
N THR A 580 11.12 -11.81 -1.48
CA THR A 580 11.50 -13.23 -1.55
C THR A 580 10.52 -13.99 -2.44
N ALA A 581 11.02 -14.64 -3.49
CA ALA A 581 10.21 -15.40 -4.42
C ALA A 581 9.67 -16.71 -3.81
N CYS A 582 8.54 -17.21 -4.31
CA CYS A 582 8.05 -18.54 -4.00
C CYS A 582 9.06 -19.62 -4.41
N ALA A 583 9.02 -20.79 -3.75
CA ALA A 583 9.94 -21.89 -4.00
C ALA A 583 9.82 -22.42 -5.44
N GLU A 584 8.60 -22.60 -5.88
CA GLU A 584 8.27 -23.03 -7.23
C GLU A 584 7.04 -22.23 -7.72
N PRO A 585 7.07 -21.73 -8.97
CA PRO A 585 5.89 -21.14 -9.58
C PRO A 585 4.75 -22.15 -9.63
N LEU A 586 3.54 -21.72 -9.32
CA LEU A 586 2.38 -22.53 -9.58
C LEU A 586 2.17 -22.61 -11.10
N SER A 587 2.12 -23.81 -11.66
CA SER A 587 1.94 -24.00 -13.11
C SER A 587 1.06 -25.21 -13.40
N PHE A 588 0.12 -25.06 -14.34
CA PHE A 588 -0.68 -26.15 -14.85
C PHE A 588 -1.14 -25.90 -16.29
N VAL A 589 -1.47 -26.99 -16.99
CA VAL A 589 -1.87 -26.94 -18.39
C VAL A 589 -3.39 -26.77 -18.51
N ILE A 590 -3.80 -25.89 -19.42
CA ILE A 590 -5.20 -25.69 -19.82
C ILE A 590 -5.32 -26.09 -21.28
N GLU A 591 -6.07 -27.13 -21.57
CA GLU A 591 -6.37 -27.58 -22.92
C GLU A 591 -7.79 -27.18 -23.30
N LYS A 592 -7.97 -26.29 -24.25
CA LYS A 592 -9.27 -25.96 -24.82
C LYS A 592 -9.48 -26.74 -26.12
N GLU A 593 -10.59 -27.49 -26.17
CA GLU A 593 -11.00 -28.19 -27.39
C GLU A 593 -11.21 -27.22 -28.54
N LYS A 594 -10.76 -27.60 -29.75
CA LYS A 594 -10.93 -26.76 -30.93
C LYS A 594 -12.39 -26.75 -31.39
N SER A 595 -12.95 -25.58 -31.60
CA SER A 595 -14.24 -25.42 -32.26
C SER A 595 -14.19 -25.98 -33.69
N VAL A 596 -15.33 -26.48 -34.15
CA VAL A 596 -15.45 -26.97 -35.53
C VAL A 596 -15.02 -25.90 -36.56
N PHE A 597 -15.28 -24.63 -36.25
CA PHE A 597 -14.91 -23.49 -37.13
C PHE A 597 -13.43 -23.11 -37.07
N GLU A 598 -12.72 -23.51 -36.05
CA GLU A 598 -11.26 -23.29 -35.91
C GLU A 598 -10.45 -24.34 -36.66
N SER A 599 -11.06 -25.47 -37.01
CA SER A 599 -10.37 -26.55 -37.72
C SER A 599 -9.90 -26.06 -39.10
N PRO A 600 -8.68 -26.44 -39.54
CA PRO A 600 -8.19 -26.09 -40.87
C PRO A 600 -9.13 -26.53 -41.97
N MET A 601 -9.79 -27.68 -41.80
CA MET A 601 -10.76 -28.20 -42.73
C MET A 601 -12.01 -27.31 -42.84
N ALA A 602 -12.54 -26.80 -41.71
CA ALA A 602 -13.69 -25.90 -41.75
C ALA A 602 -13.35 -24.56 -42.40
N ARG A 603 -12.15 -24.02 -42.13
CA ARG A 603 -11.66 -22.80 -42.81
C ARG A 603 -11.53 -22.99 -44.33
N ILE A 604 -11.02 -24.16 -44.77
CA ILE A 604 -10.93 -24.51 -46.19
C ILE A 604 -12.34 -24.62 -46.80
N ILE A 605 -13.27 -25.28 -46.11
CA ILE A 605 -14.67 -25.42 -46.56
C ILE A 605 -15.34 -24.04 -46.66
N LEU A 606 -15.13 -23.17 -45.66
CA LEU A 606 -15.67 -21.81 -45.65
C LEU A 606 -15.11 -20.97 -46.82
N ILE A 607 -13.78 -21.00 -47.06
CA ILE A 607 -13.14 -20.33 -48.18
C ILE A 607 -13.68 -20.90 -49.48
N PHE A 608 -13.81 -22.23 -49.61
CA PHE A 608 -14.33 -22.88 -50.81
C PHE A 608 -15.79 -22.50 -51.08
N SER A 609 -16.61 -22.42 -50.01
CA SER A 609 -18.00 -21.98 -50.14
C SER A 609 -18.11 -20.51 -50.55
N LEU A 610 -17.26 -19.62 -49.99
CA LEU A 610 -17.17 -18.22 -50.40
C LEU A 610 -16.72 -18.07 -51.88
N VAL A 611 -15.75 -18.89 -52.30
CA VAL A 611 -15.31 -18.92 -53.70
C VAL A 611 -16.44 -19.39 -54.63
N ILE A 612 -17.19 -20.44 -54.25
CA ILE A 612 -18.36 -20.90 -54.99
C ILE A 612 -19.43 -19.82 -55.10
N VAL A 613 -19.78 -19.16 -53.96
CA VAL A 613 -20.74 -18.05 -53.93
C VAL A 613 -20.26 -16.90 -54.84
N PHE A 614 -18.97 -16.57 -54.76
CA PHE A 614 -18.37 -15.56 -55.63
C PHE A 614 -18.47 -15.94 -57.12
N LEU A 615 -18.13 -17.21 -57.48
CA LEU A 615 -18.25 -17.70 -58.84
C LEU A 615 -19.70 -17.70 -59.34
N LEU A 616 -20.66 -18.08 -58.49
CA LEU A 616 -22.07 -18.00 -58.81
C LEU A 616 -22.53 -16.56 -59.04
N LEU A 617 -22.02 -15.62 -58.21
CA LEU A 617 -22.28 -14.19 -58.36
C LEU A 617 -21.70 -13.65 -59.67
N VAL A 618 -20.46 -14.03 -60.01
CA VAL A 618 -19.82 -13.70 -61.30
C VAL A 618 -20.61 -14.28 -62.47
N LEU A 619 -21.02 -15.57 -62.40
CA LEU A 619 -21.85 -16.21 -63.41
C LEU A 619 -23.21 -15.52 -63.57
N THR A 620 -23.86 -15.12 -62.48
CA THR A 620 -25.13 -14.36 -62.55
C THR A 620 -24.90 -12.99 -63.18
N VAL A 621 -23.81 -12.26 -62.81
CA VAL A 621 -23.45 -10.99 -63.45
C VAL A 621 -23.19 -11.17 -64.95
N ILE A 622 -22.44 -12.21 -65.33
CA ILE A 622 -22.20 -12.52 -66.75
C ILE A 622 -23.52 -12.84 -67.50
N ARG A 623 -24.41 -13.62 -66.83
CA ARG A 623 -25.71 -13.98 -67.38
C ARG A 623 -26.62 -12.74 -67.51
N VAL A 624 -26.63 -11.88 -66.52
CA VAL A 624 -27.34 -10.60 -66.57
C VAL A 624 -26.77 -9.67 -67.60
N ARG A 625 -25.42 -9.57 -67.72
CA ARG A 625 -24.75 -8.80 -68.84
C ARG A 625 -25.08 -9.33 -70.22
N ARG A 626 -25.12 -10.67 -70.37
CA ARG A 626 -25.52 -11.29 -71.68
C ARG A 626 -27.00 -11.02 -71.99
N MET A 627 -27.90 -11.10 -70.99
CA MET A 627 -29.30 -10.73 -71.17
C MET A 627 -29.49 -9.24 -71.39
N LEU A 628 -28.73 -8.37 -70.75
CA LEU A 628 -28.74 -6.92 -71.00
C LEU A 628 -28.22 -6.59 -72.36
N LYS A 629 -27.15 -7.26 -72.83
CA LYS A 629 -26.61 -7.09 -74.17
C LYS A 629 -27.60 -7.56 -75.24
N SER A 630 -28.38 -8.60 -75.05
CA SER A 630 -29.43 -9.03 -75.94
C SER A 630 -30.68 -8.12 -75.90
N LYS A 631 -30.90 -7.43 -74.78
CA LYS A 631 -31.98 -6.45 -74.60
C LYS A 631 -31.57 -5.04 -75.11
N THR A 632 -30.30 -4.66 -75.01
CA THR A 632 -29.80 -3.37 -75.51
C THR A 632 -29.83 -3.32 -77.03
N SER A 633 -29.60 -4.44 -77.73
CA SER A 633 -29.78 -4.49 -79.20
C SER A 633 -31.26 -4.38 -79.61
N ALA A 634 -32.20 -4.68 -78.67
CA ALA A 634 -33.64 -4.48 -78.90
C ALA A 634 -34.12 -3.07 -78.51
N LEU A 635 -33.38 -2.45 -77.53
CA LEU A 635 -33.72 -1.10 -76.99
C LEU A 635 -33.08 0.04 -77.84
N GLU A 636 -31.99 -0.21 -78.53
CA GLU A 636 -31.41 0.77 -79.50
C GLU A 636 -32.36 1.08 -80.63
N GLN A 637 -33.33 0.20 -80.91
CA GLN A 637 -34.38 0.48 -81.86
C GLN A 637 -35.56 1.27 -81.29
N LEU A 638 -35.74 1.30 -79.99
CA LEU A 638 -36.80 2.04 -79.28
C LEU A 638 -36.33 3.33 -78.64
N SER A 639 -35.03 3.62 -78.60
CA SER A 639 -34.44 4.78 -77.88
C SER A 639 -34.33 6.05 -78.73
N ARG A 640 -34.89 6.05 -79.92
CA ARG A 640 -34.99 7.26 -80.79
C ARG A 640 -36.29 8.06 -80.62
N GLU A 641 -37.18 7.58 -79.79
CA GLU A 641 -38.46 8.28 -79.61
C GLU A 641 -38.76 8.73 -78.16
N HIS A 642 -37.79 8.63 -77.22
CA HIS A 642 -38.03 9.17 -75.85
C HIS A 642 -36.83 9.92 -75.29
N GLU A 643 -36.37 10.87 -76.07
CA GLU A 643 -35.57 11.98 -75.58
C GLU A 643 -36.52 13.12 -75.14
N GLU A 644 -37.28 12.87 -74.13
CA GLU A 644 -37.95 13.92 -73.34
C GLU A 644 -38.56 13.26 -72.09
N ALA A 645 -37.92 13.39 -71.02
CA ALA A 645 -38.55 13.61 -69.72
C ALA A 645 -37.57 13.51 -68.57
N VAL A 646 -37.13 14.60 -68.21
CA VAL A 646 -36.93 15.02 -66.84
C VAL A 646 -37.85 14.28 -65.89
N LYS A 647 -37.37 13.17 -65.30
CA LYS A 647 -37.90 12.62 -64.05
C LYS A 647 -36.97 11.62 -63.37
N THR A 648 -35.69 11.95 -63.23
CA THR A 648 -34.80 11.07 -62.46
C THR A 648 -34.24 11.71 -61.16
N SER A 649 -34.77 12.87 -60.81
CA SER A 649 -34.35 13.58 -59.60
C SER A 649 -35.23 13.31 -58.37
N THR A 650 -36.47 12.88 -58.57
CA THR A 650 -37.42 12.71 -57.42
C THR A 650 -37.32 11.36 -56.69
N ALA A 651 -37.01 10.29 -57.40
CA ALA A 651 -36.96 8.94 -56.80
C ALA A 651 -35.77 8.71 -55.87
N LYS A 652 -34.66 9.40 -56.10
CA LYS A 652 -33.46 9.28 -55.24
C LYS A 652 -33.62 9.97 -53.92
N ASN A 653 -34.36 11.08 -53.91
CA ASN A 653 -34.58 11.90 -52.71
C ASN A 653 -35.63 11.29 -51.79
N ASP A 654 -36.67 10.67 -52.35
CA ASP A 654 -37.70 9.98 -51.57
C ASP A 654 -37.17 8.70 -50.93
N TYR A 655 -36.20 8.02 -51.60
CA TYR A 655 -35.53 6.85 -51.05
C TYR A 655 -34.64 7.23 -49.86
N LEU A 656 -33.87 8.28 -49.93
CA LEU A 656 -33.01 8.75 -48.81
C LEU A 656 -33.84 9.28 -47.61
N ALA A 657 -34.94 9.94 -47.88
CA ALA A 657 -35.84 10.42 -46.81
C ALA A 657 -36.54 9.23 -46.09
N ASN A 658 -36.95 8.20 -46.83
CA ASN A 658 -37.58 7.02 -46.23
C ASN A 658 -36.56 6.16 -45.46
N MET A 659 -35.35 5.92 -46.01
CA MET A 659 -34.27 5.23 -45.29
C MET A 659 -33.88 5.94 -43.99
N SER A 660 -33.90 7.28 -43.98
CA SER A 660 -33.61 8.05 -42.79
C SER A 660 -34.62 7.78 -41.67
N ASN A 661 -35.89 7.76 -41.99
CA ASN A 661 -36.92 7.47 -41.01
C ASN A 661 -36.88 6.03 -40.50
N GLU A 662 -36.51 5.06 -41.38
CA GLU A 662 -36.34 3.68 -41.00
C GLU A 662 -35.10 3.42 -40.12
N ILE A 663 -34.08 4.28 -40.22
CA ILE A 663 -32.89 4.22 -39.36
C ILE A 663 -33.14 4.96 -38.03
N LYS A 664 -33.75 6.13 -38.07
CA LYS A 664 -34.03 6.95 -36.88
C LYS A 664 -34.91 6.22 -35.86
N THR A 665 -35.95 5.54 -36.34
CA THR A 665 -36.94 4.89 -35.45
C THR A 665 -36.33 3.82 -34.55
N PRO A 666 -35.53 2.84 -35.04
CA PRO A 666 -34.91 1.82 -34.18
C PRO A 666 -33.84 2.41 -33.26
N ILE A 667 -33.08 3.40 -33.73
CA ILE A 667 -32.05 4.05 -32.92
C ILE A 667 -32.70 4.84 -31.78
N HIS A 668 -33.77 5.59 -32.05
CA HIS A 668 -34.51 6.28 -31.04
C HIS A 668 -35.13 5.33 -29.99
N ALA A 669 -35.67 4.21 -30.46
CA ALA A 669 -36.19 3.15 -29.56
C ALA A 669 -35.08 2.55 -28.66
N MET A 670 -33.87 2.39 -29.20
CA MET A 670 -32.70 1.91 -28.46
C MET A 670 -32.24 2.97 -27.41
N MET A 671 -32.21 4.23 -27.77
CA MET A 671 -31.88 5.33 -26.85
C MET A 671 -32.90 5.47 -25.72
N VAL A 672 -34.20 5.39 -26.03
CA VAL A 672 -35.25 5.41 -25.00
C VAL A 672 -35.06 4.25 -24.01
N LYS A 673 -34.72 3.07 -24.52
CA LYS A 673 -34.43 1.91 -23.66
C LYS A 673 -33.16 2.07 -22.82
N ALA A 674 -32.13 2.65 -23.40
CA ALA A 674 -30.91 2.97 -22.66
C ALA A 674 -31.16 4.04 -21.59
N ASP A 675 -31.97 5.03 -21.88
CA ASP A 675 -32.37 6.08 -20.92
C ASP A 675 -33.26 5.52 -19.81
N GLU A 676 -34.24 4.69 -20.13
CA GLU A 676 -35.04 3.96 -19.13
C GLU A 676 -34.13 3.14 -18.19
N LEU A 677 -33.15 2.43 -18.75
CA LEU A 677 -32.16 1.65 -17.97
C LEU A 677 -31.27 2.55 -17.12
N LEU A 678 -30.87 3.73 -17.61
CA LEU A 678 -30.11 4.73 -16.85
C LEU A 678 -30.87 5.25 -15.63
N HIS A 679 -32.20 5.33 -15.72
CA HIS A 679 -33.06 5.73 -14.62
C HIS A 679 -33.35 4.61 -13.62
N MET A 680 -33.25 3.35 -14.06
CA MET A 680 -33.49 2.15 -13.23
C MET A 680 -32.24 1.65 -12.51
N VAL A 681 -31.05 1.99 -13.01
CA VAL A 681 -29.78 1.52 -12.47
C VAL A 681 -29.25 2.52 -11.44
N ASP A 682 -28.90 1.99 -10.26
CA ASP A 682 -28.39 2.79 -9.15
C ASP A 682 -27.14 3.59 -9.55
N LYS A 683 -26.96 4.80 -8.95
CA LYS A 683 -25.90 5.75 -9.34
C LYS A 683 -24.49 5.16 -9.27
N ASP A 684 -24.28 4.17 -8.41
CA ASP A 684 -22.98 3.54 -8.17
C ASP A 684 -22.79 2.18 -8.90
N SER A 685 -23.70 1.81 -9.77
CA SER A 685 -23.59 0.54 -10.52
C SER A 685 -22.49 0.58 -11.59
N PRO A 686 -21.65 -0.46 -11.67
CA PRO A 686 -20.60 -0.55 -12.70
C PRO A 686 -21.15 -0.51 -14.14
N TYR A 687 -22.41 -0.92 -14.34
CA TYR A 687 -23.03 -0.98 -15.67
C TYR A 687 -23.55 0.37 -16.16
N ARG A 688 -23.67 1.38 -15.29
CA ARG A 688 -24.20 2.70 -15.66
C ARG A 688 -23.36 3.39 -16.74
N LYS A 689 -22.05 3.18 -16.70
CA LYS A 689 -21.12 3.74 -17.69
C LYS A 689 -21.33 3.15 -19.09
N ASP A 690 -21.53 1.83 -19.14
CA ASP A 690 -21.71 1.12 -20.40
C ASP A 690 -23.07 1.47 -21.04
N ILE A 691 -24.13 1.56 -20.23
CA ILE A 691 -25.46 1.98 -20.71
C ILE A 691 -25.42 3.43 -21.20
N ARG A 692 -24.67 4.30 -20.52
CA ARG A 692 -24.46 5.68 -20.96
C ARG A 692 -23.70 5.73 -22.30
N GLY A 693 -22.70 4.87 -22.44
CA GLY A 693 -21.97 4.72 -23.72
C GLY A 693 -22.89 4.33 -24.88
N ILE A 694 -23.85 3.44 -24.65
CA ILE A 694 -24.86 3.06 -25.68
C ILE A 694 -25.74 4.25 -26.06
N TYR A 695 -26.17 5.04 -25.06
CA TYR A 695 -26.97 6.24 -25.27
C TYR A 695 -26.21 7.31 -26.09
N ASP A 696 -24.93 7.55 -25.71
CA ASP A 696 -24.08 8.53 -26.37
C ASP A 696 -23.79 8.13 -27.84
N ILE A 697 -23.46 6.83 -28.07
CA ILE A 697 -23.29 6.28 -29.43
C ILE A 697 -24.57 6.42 -30.26
N GLY A 698 -25.74 6.19 -29.67
CA GLY A 698 -27.03 6.38 -30.33
C GLY A 698 -27.22 7.83 -30.80
N ASN A 699 -26.84 8.80 -29.98
CA ASN A 699 -26.87 10.23 -30.30
C ASN A 699 -25.95 10.58 -31.47
N ASP A 700 -24.71 10.04 -31.46
CA ASP A 700 -23.74 10.28 -32.51
C ASP A 700 -24.21 9.72 -33.88
N ILE A 701 -24.87 8.54 -33.86
CA ILE A 701 -25.44 7.96 -35.07
C ILE A 701 -26.60 8.81 -35.59
N LEU A 702 -27.48 9.31 -34.70
CA LEU A 702 -28.59 10.20 -35.11
C LEU A 702 -28.07 11.50 -35.74
N ALA A 703 -27.04 12.10 -35.14
CA ALA A 703 -26.38 13.28 -35.68
C ALA A 703 -25.80 13.03 -37.10
N SER A 704 -25.13 11.90 -37.27
CA SER A 704 -24.57 11.50 -38.54
C SER A 704 -25.63 11.26 -39.64
N VAL A 705 -26.79 10.70 -39.27
CA VAL A 705 -27.91 10.51 -40.16
C VAL A 705 -28.53 11.87 -40.59
N ASP A 706 -28.61 12.80 -39.64
CA ASP A 706 -29.12 14.17 -39.93
C ASP A 706 -28.18 14.93 -40.88
N ASP A 707 -26.87 14.78 -40.70
CA ASP A 707 -25.86 15.36 -41.62
C ASP A 707 -25.97 14.83 -43.04
N ILE A 708 -26.21 13.53 -43.21
CA ILE A 708 -26.41 12.90 -44.52
C ILE A 708 -27.67 13.44 -45.21
N ILE A 709 -28.74 13.66 -44.46
CA ILE A 709 -30.00 14.25 -44.98
C ILE A 709 -29.77 15.70 -45.39
N LEU A 710 -29.07 16.44 -44.57
CA LEU A 710 -28.74 17.83 -44.81
C LEU A 710 -27.93 17.96 -46.09
N LEU A 711 -26.93 17.07 -46.29
CA LEU A 711 -26.11 17.00 -47.49
C LEU A 711 -26.96 16.70 -48.72
N ALA A 712 -27.88 15.72 -48.64
CA ALA A 712 -28.81 15.37 -49.75
C ALA A 712 -29.78 16.51 -50.11
N LYS A 713 -30.26 17.27 -49.11
CA LYS A 713 -31.08 18.49 -49.33
C LYS A 713 -30.27 19.60 -49.97
N LEU A 714 -29.01 19.79 -49.61
CA LEU A 714 -28.12 20.78 -50.19
C LEU A 714 -27.79 20.43 -51.67
N GLU A 715 -27.51 19.16 -51.95
CA GLU A 715 -27.24 18.68 -53.33
C GLU A 715 -28.47 18.81 -54.26
N SER A 716 -29.68 18.71 -53.71
CA SER A 716 -30.92 18.82 -54.46
C SER A 716 -31.42 20.25 -54.66
N GLY A 717 -30.75 21.25 -54.07
CA GLY A 717 -31.15 22.65 -54.17
C GLY A 717 -32.45 22.98 -53.42
N ARG A 718 -32.91 22.09 -52.51
CA ARG A 718 -34.14 22.26 -51.70
C ARG A 718 -33.86 22.69 -50.26
N PHE A 719 -32.71 23.34 -50.01
CA PHE A 719 -32.35 23.86 -48.72
C PHE A 719 -32.96 25.24 -48.52
N GLU A 720 -33.93 25.39 -47.63
CA GLU A 720 -34.48 26.66 -47.23
C GLU A 720 -33.85 27.08 -45.90
N LEU A 721 -33.27 28.29 -45.84
CA LEU A 721 -32.75 28.89 -44.61
C LEU A 721 -33.93 29.53 -43.88
N GLU A 722 -34.18 29.06 -42.66
CA GLU A 722 -35.16 29.66 -41.75
C GLU A 722 -34.39 30.60 -40.83
N GLU A 723 -34.51 31.88 -41.05
CA GLU A 723 -33.90 32.92 -40.22
C GLU A 723 -34.73 33.08 -38.93
N SER A 724 -34.11 32.82 -37.78
CA SER A 724 -34.70 33.08 -36.47
C SER A 724 -33.78 33.93 -35.61
N ASN A 725 -34.40 34.76 -34.73
CA ASN A 725 -33.64 35.58 -33.80
C ASN A 725 -33.17 34.71 -32.60
N TYR A 726 -31.85 34.53 -32.49
CA TYR A 726 -31.22 33.86 -31.35
C TYR A 726 -30.59 34.86 -30.39
N ALA A 727 -30.75 34.64 -29.10
CA ALA A 727 -29.94 35.32 -28.11
C ALA A 727 -28.52 34.78 -28.15
N ILE A 728 -27.52 35.65 -28.09
CA ILE A 728 -26.10 35.26 -28.13
C ILE A 728 -25.73 34.30 -26.97
N SER A 729 -26.45 34.42 -25.83
CA SER A 729 -26.31 33.51 -24.70
C SER A 729 -26.63 32.04 -25.01
N ASP A 730 -27.60 31.82 -25.90
CA ASP A 730 -28.07 30.48 -26.23
C ASP A 730 -27.12 29.83 -27.27
N LEU A 731 -26.54 30.62 -28.16
CA LEU A 731 -25.55 30.19 -29.13
C LEU A 731 -24.23 29.73 -28.46
N VAL A 732 -23.84 30.39 -27.34
CA VAL A 732 -22.61 30.02 -26.58
C VAL A 732 -22.88 28.80 -25.68
N ALA A 733 -24.10 28.49 -25.33
CA ALA A 733 -24.42 27.27 -24.57
C ALA A 733 -24.48 26.01 -25.44
N ASP A 734 -24.76 26.20 -26.75
CA ASP A 734 -24.85 25.09 -27.73
C ASP A 734 -23.50 24.78 -28.46
N MET A 735 -22.46 25.62 -28.29
CA MET A 735 -21.11 25.39 -28.74
C MET A 735 -20.27 24.69 -27.67
#